data_a608e37d742d8ddb196261854eaa1a50
#
_entry.id   a608e37d742d8ddb196261854eaa1a50
#
_cell.length_a   1.000
_cell.length_b   1.000
_cell.length_c   1.000
_cell.angle_alpha   90.00
_cell.angle_beta   90.00
_cell.angle_gamma   90.00
#
_symmetry.space_group_name_H-M   'P 1'
#
loop_
_entity.id
_entity.type
_entity.pdbx_description
1 polymer ?
#
loop_
_entity_poly.entity_id
_entity_poly.type
_entity_poly.pdbx_seq_one_letter_code
_entity_poly.pdbx_strand_id
1 'polypeptide(L)'
;MKMSLLLLGTPGWAVAKEWKPLMPEKKYWPMPDLDAWQKYVRTLASRWGDRLYSLEVWNEPDLRTNGNFTSREYFKMLKAANDAAKSVNPGLQIQSGGLAGIDLPASISADPRYAWKLLKDEAANYDVFALHNHQVYLGYEDMVGRFLKYRREARTGKPWYANETAITSSTVGDEKQAHTLFQKIIYTMSLMNRGAIGYNWYNLVEKTKYPAGHPERHFGLLTPELEPKAAYLAYNTVAGHFREAVPEREFSGPGDSFRLYCFKAANGDYLVPGWSVSDKGNKAILLSGITGRAVRVDLNGNLEPLAATNGGVLFTLSETPAFVRISGQGKAPLCMGAPLELPDTLILRGREVTTLKAVLRNSGPKAVSLNVVADAPRGVLVRPRSIREPLAAGASRQVEFSVRAQDSFERGNLRFLVNPGMGVVSVRLERAVRLGDAPGLKHDLFLGERSQLVSMYPSAVETTHLQWQGPDDLSGKFFLSARNQVLTIRCDVTDDRHRQRFSGSEIWQNDSLQIALTLPGQNTFWELGAALADSGKAVGYCWRAPAGFRAEQAIEKIGVEVTRDEARKLTRYILKIPFDAIGLTGEKLGAGIRFNALINDCDETATRESYLRLAPGLGDGAASPELSVLIYRQEAEQK
;
A
#
# COMPACT_ATOMS: atom_id res chain seq x y z
N MET A 1 -13.39 20.84 -22.45
CA MET A 1 -13.11 20.46 -21.04
C MET A 1 -14.42 20.57 -20.27
N LYS A 2 -14.78 19.55 -19.50
CA LYS A 2 -15.96 19.58 -18.61
C LYS A 2 -15.48 20.02 -17.24
N MET A 3 -16.16 20.95 -16.60
CA MET A 3 -15.76 21.52 -15.31
C MET A 3 -16.86 21.30 -14.27
N SER A 4 -16.51 20.72 -13.13
CA SER A 4 -17.38 20.69 -11.95
C SER A 4 -17.02 21.85 -11.03
N LEU A 5 -18.03 22.51 -10.47
CA LEU A 5 -17.84 23.62 -9.54
C LEU A 5 -18.25 23.17 -8.13
N LEU A 6 -17.30 23.23 -7.20
CA LEU A 6 -17.52 22.96 -5.79
C LEU A 6 -18.12 24.19 -5.09
N LEU A 7 -19.26 24.01 -4.44
CA LEU A 7 -19.94 25.02 -3.62
C LEU A 7 -19.53 24.82 -2.17
N LEU A 8 -18.70 25.71 -1.65
CA LEU A 8 -18.06 25.54 -0.35
C LEU A 8 -18.00 26.84 0.45
N GLY A 9 -18.25 26.72 1.74
CA GLY A 9 -18.13 27.82 2.70
C GLY A 9 -19.38 28.69 2.78
N THR A 10 -19.53 29.36 3.93
CA THR A 10 -20.66 30.26 4.22
C THR A 10 -20.13 31.59 4.71
N PRO A 11 -20.37 32.72 4.00
CA PRO A 11 -19.99 34.02 4.48
C PRO A 11 -20.83 34.40 5.71
N GLY A 12 -20.26 35.19 6.64
CA GLY A 12 -20.88 35.46 7.94
C GLY A 12 -22.29 36.02 7.88
N TRP A 13 -22.61 36.81 6.84
CA TRP A 13 -23.96 37.39 6.65
C TRP A 13 -24.99 36.33 6.23
N ALA A 14 -24.57 35.24 5.60
CA ALA A 14 -25.43 34.18 5.11
C ALA A 14 -25.48 32.94 6.03
N VAL A 15 -24.95 33.03 7.23
CA VAL A 15 -24.99 31.94 8.22
C VAL A 15 -26.41 31.81 8.77
N ALA A 16 -26.93 30.58 8.82
CA ALA A 16 -28.22 30.27 9.44
C ALA A 16 -28.28 30.76 10.88
N LYS A 17 -29.45 31.28 11.30
CA LYS A 17 -29.61 31.97 12.58
C LYS A 17 -29.19 31.12 13.77
N GLU A 18 -29.55 29.86 13.77
CA GLU A 18 -29.20 28.88 14.81
C GLU A 18 -27.70 28.54 14.90
N TRP A 19 -26.96 28.78 13.83
CA TRP A 19 -25.51 28.54 13.77
C TRP A 19 -24.68 29.76 14.14
N LYS A 20 -25.27 30.97 14.18
CA LYS A 20 -24.56 32.21 14.53
C LYS A 20 -23.90 32.19 15.91
N PRO A 21 -24.56 31.67 16.98
CA PRO A 21 -23.95 31.60 18.31
C PRO A 21 -22.71 30.69 18.37
N LEU A 22 -22.61 29.73 17.42
CA LEU A 22 -21.49 28.80 17.34
C LEU A 22 -20.29 29.36 16.56
N MET A 23 -20.41 30.59 16.00
CA MET A 23 -19.38 31.23 15.17
C MET A 23 -18.07 31.57 15.88
N PRO A 24 -18.04 32.02 17.14
CA PRO A 24 -16.81 32.44 17.81
C PRO A 24 -15.85 31.29 18.14
N GLU A 25 -16.36 30.08 18.34
CA GLU A 25 -15.57 28.91 18.76
C GLU A 25 -14.93 28.11 17.58
N LYS A 26 -14.91 28.69 16.38
CA LYS A 26 -14.84 27.91 15.15
C LYS A 26 -13.54 27.35 14.68
N LYS A 27 -13.67 26.08 14.52
CA LYS A 27 -12.90 25.23 13.60
C LYS A 27 -13.72 24.78 12.38
N TYR A 28 -15.01 25.17 12.21
CA TYR A 28 -15.93 24.58 11.22
C TYR A 28 -16.60 25.64 10.36
N TRP A 29 -16.96 25.30 9.12
CA TRP A 29 -17.78 26.12 8.26
C TRP A 29 -19.25 25.96 8.64
N PRO A 30 -19.97 27.05 8.97
CA PRO A 30 -21.34 26.96 9.44
C PRO A 30 -22.34 26.68 8.32
N MET A 31 -23.48 26.13 8.71
CA MET A 31 -24.64 25.95 7.84
C MET A 31 -25.09 27.30 7.26
N PRO A 32 -25.32 27.40 5.92
CA PRO A 32 -25.91 28.58 5.33
C PRO A 32 -27.39 28.72 5.68
N ASP A 33 -27.88 29.96 5.71
CA ASP A 33 -29.30 30.24 5.56
C ASP A 33 -29.79 29.69 4.23
N LEU A 34 -30.86 28.89 4.22
CA LEU A 34 -31.29 28.14 3.04
C LEU A 34 -31.83 29.05 1.93
N ASP A 35 -32.44 30.18 2.25
CA ASP A 35 -32.94 31.11 1.21
C ASP A 35 -31.77 31.82 0.53
N ALA A 36 -30.78 32.26 1.31
CA ALA A 36 -29.53 32.81 0.77
C ALA A 36 -28.78 31.79 -0.08
N TRP A 37 -28.72 30.54 0.38
CA TRP A 37 -28.13 29.42 -0.34
C TRP A 37 -28.81 29.14 -1.67
N GLN A 38 -30.12 29.05 -1.70
CA GLN A 38 -30.91 28.86 -2.92
C GLN A 38 -30.71 30.00 -3.90
N LYS A 39 -30.70 31.25 -3.43
CA LYS A 39 -30.44 32.42 -4.28
C LYS A 39 -29.06 32.36 -4.91
N TYR A 40 -28.04 31.98 -4.16
CA TYR A 40 -26.67 31.81 -4.63
C TYR A 40 -26.59 30.71 -5.71
N VAL A 41 -27.11 29.51 -5.43
CA VAL A 41 -27.11 28.37 -6.36
C VAL A 41 -27.87 28.70 -7.64
N ARG A 42 -29.05 29.32 -7.52
CA ARG A 42 -29.86 29.75 -8.69
C ARG A 42 -29.11 30.75 -9.56
N THR A 43 -28.41 31.70 -8.94
CA THR A 43 -27.60 32.68 -9.67
C THR A 43 -26.46 32.03 -10.44
N LEU A 44 -25.75 31.09 -9.82
CA LEU A 44 -24.68 30.34 -10.48
C LEU A 44 -25.20 29.48 -11.62
N ALA A 45 -26.27 28.73 -11.38
CA ALA A 45 -26.90 27.88 -12.38
C ALA A 45 -27.41 28.67 -13.60
N SER A 46 -28.00 29.86 -13.36
CA SER A 46 -28.44 30.75 -14.44
C SER A 46 -27.28 31.33 -15.24
N ARG A 47 -26.18 31.72 -14.59
CA ARG A 47 -25.05 32.39 -15.28
C ARG A 47 -24.09 31.42 -15.97
N TRP A 48 -23.86 30.26 -15.39
CA TRP A 48 -22.76 29.37 -15.75
C TRP A 48 -23.19 27.93 -16.05
N GLY A 49 -24.48 27.57 -15.80
CA GLY A 49 -24.95 26.19 -15.88
C GLY A 49 -24.65 25.51 -17.20
N ASP A 50 -24.71 26.23 -18.32
CA ASP A 50 -24.42 25.67 -19.67
C ASP A 50 -22.94 25.37 -19.88
N ARG A 51 -22.04 25.94 -19.07
CA ARG A 51 -20.58 25.74 -19.12
C ARG A 51 -20.08 24.71 -18.10
N LEU A 52 -20.91 24.34 -17.16
CA LEU A 52 -20.57 23.40 -16.08
C LEU A 52 -21.01 21.98 -16.45
N TYR A 53 -20.20 21.02 -16.04
CA TYR A 53 -20.59 19.63 -16.03
C TYR A 53 -21.51 19.34 -14.84
N SER A 54 -21.13 19.83 -13.65
CA SER A 54 -21.90 19.66 -12.41
C SER A 54 -21.64 20.77 -11.40
N LEU A 55 -22.58 20.91 -10.45
CA LEU A 55 -22.37 21.59 -9.18
C LEU A 55 -22.21 20.53 -8.10
N GLU A 56 -21.10 20.57 -7.38
CA GLU A 56 -20.85 19.75 -6.21
C GLU A 56 -21.26 20.50 -4.94
N VAL A 57 -22.13 19.89 -4.14
CA VAL A 57 -22.72 20.54 -2.97
C VAL A 57 -21.93 20.20 -1.72
N TRP A 58 -21.03 21.08 -1.32
CA TRP A 58 -20.13 20.97 -0.18
C TRP A 58 -18.97 19.97 -0.38
N ASN A 59 -17.97 20.07 0.53
CA ASN A 59 -16.80 19.18 0.59
C ASN A 59 -16.83 18.36 1.88
N GLU A 60 -16.80 17.05 1.78
CA GLU A 60 -16.73 16.12 2.91
C GLU A 60 -17.69 16.48 4.05
N PRO A 61 -19.01 16.58 3.75
CA PRO A 61 -20.00 16.98 4.73
C PRO A 61 -20.15 15.99 5.89
N ASP A 62 -19.60 14.78 5.72
CA ASP A 62 -19.53 13.72 6.71
C ASP A 62 -18.43 13.92 7.76
N LEU A 63 -17.49 14.87 7.55
CA LEU A 63 -16.44 15.18 8.51
C LEU A 63 -16.87 16.29 9.48
N ARG A 64 -16.59 16.09 10.78
CA ARG A 64 -16.78 17.14 11.80
C ARG A 64 -15.98 18.40 11.53
N THR A 65 -14.80 18.26 10.94
CA THR A 65 -13.91 19.40 10.58
C THR A 65 -14.46 20.25 9.44
N ASN A 66 -15.33 19.71 8.59
CA ASN A 66 -15.81 20.36 7.38
C ASN A 66 -17.27 20.87 7.49
N GLY A 67 -17.75 21.08 8.72
CA GLY A 67 -19.08 21.63 8.97
C GLY A 67 -19.72 21.05 10.22
N ASN A 68 -19.35 19.83 10.62
CA ASN A 68 -19.96 19.10 11.74
C ASN A 68 -21.49 18.94 11.58
N PHE A 69 -21.94 18.81 10.33
CA PHE A 69 -23.34 18.60 10.01
C PHE A 69 -23.80 17.19 10.37
N THR A 70 -25.00 17.07 10.92
CA THR A 70 -25.73 15.82 10.84
C THR A 70 -26.12 15.56 9.38
N SER A 71 -26.34 14.28 9.01
CA SER A 71 -26.83 13.95 7.67
C SER A 71 -28.11 14.72 7.34
N ARG A 72 -29.02 14.89 8.30
CA ARG A 72 -30.28 15.63 8.13
C ARG A 72 -30.09 17.11 7.77
N GLU A 73 -29.12 17.78 8.37
CA GLU A 73 -28.80 19.19 8.08
C GLU A 73 -28.21 19.32 6.67
N TYR A 74 -27.24 18.49 6.35
CA TYR A 74 -26.67 18.47 5.00
C TYR A 74 -27.72 18.15 3.92
N PHE A 75 -28.65 17.20 4.17
CA PHE A 75 -29.68 16.84 3.20
C PHE A 75 -30.62 17.99 2.88
N LYS A 76 -30.93 18.86 3.87
CA LYS A 76 -31.69 20.09 3.61
C LYS A 76 -30.95 21.03 2.66
N MET A 77 -29.64 21.20 2.88
CA MET A 77 -28.78 22.03 2.01
C MET A 77 -28.66 21.45 0.59
N LEU A 78 -28.47 20.12 0.48
CA LEU A 78 -28.40 19.42 -0.80
C LEU A 78 -29.72 19.55 -1.59
N LYS A 79 -30.85 19.31 -0.91
CA LYS A 79 -32.18 19.48 -1.54
C LYS A 79 -32.40 20.90 -1.99
N ALA A 80 -32.09 21.89 -1.16
CA ALA A 80 -32.23 23.31 -1.49
C ALA A 80 -31.38 23.70 -2.72
N ALA A 81 -30.17 23.16 -2.81
CA ALA A 81 -29.29 23.36 -3.99
C ALA A 81 -29.87 22.70 -5.26
N ASN A 82 -30.33 21.46 -5.16
CA ASN A 82 -30.95 20.75 -6.28
C ASN A 82 -32.19 21.50 -6.80
N ASP A 83 -33.12 21.86 -5.93
CA ASP A 83 -34.35 22.56 -6.30
C ASP A 83 -34.02 23.92 -6.97
N ALA A 84 -33.08 24.67 -6.40
CA ALA A 84 -32.67 25.96 -6.93
C ALA A 84 -32.00 25.86 -8.31
N ALA A 85 -31.11 24.91 -8.51
CA ALA A 85 -30.41 24.70 -9.79
C ALA A 85 -31.36 24.18 -10.86
N LYS A 86 -32.18 23.17 -10.54
CA LYS A 86 -33.14 22.57 -11.48
C LYS A 86 -34.26 23.52 -11.89
N SER A 87 -34.60 24.51 -11.06
CA SER A 87 -35.60 25.54 -11.40
C SER A 87 -35.20 26.44 -12.56
N VAL A 88 -33.90 26.57 -12.87
CA VAL A 88 -33.36 27.44 -13.93
C VAL A 88 -32.60 26.67 -15.00
N ASN A 89 -31.99 25.54 -14.66
CA ASN A 89 -31.32 24.66 -15.60
C ASN A 89 -31.56 23.18 -15.23
N PRO A 90 -32.67 22.56 -15.72
CA PRO A 90 -32.99 21.15 -15.41
C PRO A 90 -31.91 20.15 -15.85
N GLY A 91 -31.08 20.49 -16.85
CA GLY A 91 -30.01 19.65 -17.36
C GLY A 91 -28.71 19.68 -16.53
N LEU A 92 -28.53 20.68 -15.68
CA LEU A 92 -27.33 20.79 -14.85
C LEU A 92 -27.25 19.67 -13.83
N GLN A 93 -26.14 18.91 -13.84
CA GLN A 93 -25.96 17.81 -12.90
C GLN A 93 -25.68 18.33 -11.49
N ILE A 94 -26.36 17.80 -10.49
CA ILE A 94 -26.10 18.04 -9.09
C ILE A 94 -25.35 16.85 -8.51
N GLN A 95 -24.18 17.12 -7.97
CA GLN A 95 -23.31 16.15 -7.36
C GLN A 95 -23.41 16.30 -5.84
N SER A 96 -23.53 15.20 -5.12
CA SER A 96 -23.38 15.25 -3.66
C SER A 96 -21.99 15.76 -3.31
N GLY A 97 -21.79 16.34 -2.12
CA GLY A 97 -20.44 16.56 -1.60
C GLY A 97 -19.69 15.24 -1.50
N GLY A 98 -18.45 15.22 -1.97
CA GLY A 98 -17.63 14.03 -1.88
C GLY A 98 -17.46 13.59 -0.44
N LEU A 99 -17.88 12.37 -0.12
CA LEU A 99 -17.77 11.83 1.24
C LEU A 99 -16.36 11.31 1.49
N ALA A 100 -15.78 11.68 2.63
CA ALA A 100 -14.44 11.25 3.06
C ALA A 100 -14.38 9.74 3.39
N GLY A 101 -15.51 9.13 3.72
CA GLY A 101 -15.59 7.71 4.01
C GLY A 101 -17.00 7.14 3.96
N ILE A 102 -17.09 5.81 3.99
CA ILE A 102 -18.39 5.12 3.95
C ILE A 102 -18.92 4.84 5.37
N ASP A 103 -18.05 4.46 6.29
CA ASP A 103 -18.36 4.13 7.68
C ASP A 103 -17.35 4.83 8.61
N LEU A 104 -17.52 6.14 8.78
CA LEU A 104 -16.65 6.91 9.67
C LEU A 104 -17.07 6.74 11.13
N PRO A 105 -16.12 6.63 12.08
CA PRO A 105 -16.43 6.54 13.50
C PRO A 105 -17.01 7.86 14.04
N ALA A 106 -17.75 7.78 15.14
CA ALA A 106 -18.39 8.95 15.77
C ALA A 106 -17.40 10.04 16.23
N SER A 107 -16.14 9.71 16.44
CA SER A 107 -15.07 10.68 16.69
C SER A 107 -14.77 11.60 15.50
N ILE A 108 -15.02 11.14 14.28
CA ILE A 108 -14.71 11.83 13.02
C ILE A 108 -15.97 12.39 12.37
N SER A 109 -17.08 11.66 12.39
CA SER A 109 -18.35 12.04 11.78
C SER A 109 -19.42 12.38 12.82
N ALA A 110 -20.28 13.34 12.49
CA ALA A 110 -21.48 13.63 13.31
C ALA A 110 -22.56 12.55 13.16
N ASP A 111 -22.49 11.73 12.11
CA ASP A 111 -23.46 10.68 11.81
C ASP A 111 -22.75 9.45 11.25
N PRO A 112 -22.68 8.34 12.00
CA PRO A 112 -21.89 7.15 11.61
C PRO A 112 -22.42 6.39 10.39
N ARG A 113 -23.64 6.67 9.92
CA ARG A 113 -24.23 6.02 8.73
C ARG A 113 -24.53 7.02 7.62
N TYR A 114 -23.70 8.04 7.48
CA TYR A 114 -23.92 9.16 6.58
C TYR A 114 -24.14 8.71 5.13
N ALA A 115 -23.21 7.93 4.58
CA ALA A 115 -23.30 7.42 3.21
C ALA A 115 -24.56 6.58 2.97
N TRP A 116 -24.89 5.70 3.91
CA TRP A 116 -26.11 4.88 3.82
C TRP A 116 -27.38 5.71 3.73
N LYS A 117 -27.52 6.72 4.62
CA LYS A 117 -28.68 7.60 4.65
C LYS A 117 -28.79 8.42 3.35
N LEU A 118 -27.66 8.95 2.86
CA LEU A 118 -27.64 9.70 1.60
C LEU A 118 -28.09 8.84 0.41
N LEU A 119 -27.64 7.60 0.31
CA LEU A 119 -28.04 6.67 -0.74
C LEU A 119 -29.51 6.28 -0.66
N LYS A 120 -30.03 6.05 0.56
CA LYS A 120 -31.37 5.52 0.78
C LYS A 120 -32.43 6.61 0.75
N ASP A 121 -32.19 7.70 1.48
CA ASP A 121 -33.23 8.68 1.81
C ASP A 121 -33.21 9.88 0.86
N GLU A 122 -32.07 10.21 0.24
CA GLU A 122 -31.86 11.44 -0.51
C GLU A 122 -31.52 11.25 -1.99
N ALA A 123 -31.60 10.05 -2.52
CA ALA A 123 -31.23 9.75 -3.90
C ALA A 123 -31.96 10.60 -4.96
N ALA A 124 -33.13 11.18 -4.64
CA ALA A 124 -33.86 12.08 -5.52
C ALA A 124 -33.24 13.49 -5.61
N ASN A 125 -32.42 13.88 -4.63
CA ASN A 125 -31.91 15.26 -4.49
C ASN A 125 -30.49 15.46 -5.04
N TYR A 126 -29.95 14.50 -5.76
CA TYR A 126 -28.70 14.61 -6.52
C TYR A 126 -28.74 13.71 -7.75
N ASP A 127 -27.90 14.02 -8.73
CA ASP A 127 -27.75 13.22 -9.96
C ASP A 127 -26.57 12.25 -9.86
N VAL A 128 -25.48 12.65 -9.18
CA VAL A 128 -24.22 11.90 -9.04
C VAL A 128 -23.80 11.83 -7.59
N PHE A 129 -23.48 10.63 -7.12
CA PHE A 129 -22.89 10.42 -5.80
C PHE A 129 -21.36 10.60 -5.87
N ALA A 130 -20.79 11.41 -5.00
CA ALA A 130 -19.35 11.68 -4.96
C ALA A 130 -18.63 10.98 -3.80
N LEU A 131 -17.41 10.50 -4.07
CA LEU A 131 -16.54 9.80 -3.11
C LEU A 131 -15.15 10.40 -3.10
N HIS A 132 -14.57 10.55 -1.90
CA HIS A 132 -13.16 10.86 -1.67
C HIS A 132 -12.42 9.65 -1.11
N ASN A 133 -11.13 9.55 -1.41
CA ASN A 133 -10.27 8.53 -0.78
C ASN A 133 -8.79 8.89 -0.88
N HIS A 134 -8.12 9.01 0.25
CA HIS A 134 -6.68 9.31 0.37
C HIS A 134 -5.85 8.12 0.90
N GLN A 135 -6.32 6.89 0.69
CA GLN A 135 -5.63 5.67 1.11
C GLN A 135 -4.89 5.01 -0.06
N VAL A 136 -4.05 4.02 0.24
CA VAL A 136 -3.49 3.10 -0.75
C VAL A 136 -4.60 2.30 -1.45
N TYR A 137 -4.25 1.63 -2.55
CA TYR A 137 -5.21 0.93 -3.40
C TYR A 137 -6.14 -0.03 -2.64
N LEU A 138 -5.63 -0.87 -1.73
CA LEU A 138 -6.46 -1.83 -1.01
C LEU A 138 -7.52 -1.17 -0.11
N GLY A 139 -7.16 -0.05 0.53
CA GLY A 139 -8.13 0.74 1.29
C GLY A 139 -9.20 1.39 0.40
N TYR A 140 -8.83 1.81 -0.81
CA TYR A 140 -9.79 2.31 -1.80
C TYR A 140 -10.72 1.19 -2.30
N GLU A 141 -10.18 0.03 -2.65
CA GLU A 141 -10.96 -1.13 -3.09
C GLU A 141 -11.99 -1.57 -2.03
N ASP A 142 -11.56 -1.65 -0.76
CA ASP A 142 -12.45 -2.00 0.37
C ASP A 142 -13.56 -0.94 0.55
N MET A 143 -13.20 0.34 0.53
CA MET A 143 -14.17 1.43 0.65
C MET A 143 -15.22 1.38 -0.48
N VAL A 144 -14.79 1.24 -1.73
CA VAL A 144 -15.70 1.13 -2.88
C VAL A 144 -16.53 -0.15 -2.80
N GLY A 145 -15.97 -1.25 -2.33
CA GLY A 145 -16.70 -2.51 -2.09
C GLY A 145 -17.86 -2.32 -1.11
N ARG A 146 -17.62 -1.64 0.02
CA ARG A 146 -18.66 -1.29 1.01
C ARG A 146 -19.69 -0.32 0.42
N PHE A 147 -19.26 0.70 -0.31
CA PHE A 147 -20.15 1.61 -1.02
C PHE A 147 -21.07 0.88 -2.00
N LEU A 148 -20.55 -0.01 -2.84
CA LEU A 148 -21.35 -0.80 -3.78
C LEU A 148 -22.33 -1.75 -3.09
N LYS A 149 -21.97 -2.26 -1.91
CA LYS A 149 -22.89 -3.01 -1.05
C LYS A 149 -24.07 -2.13 -0.61
N TYR A 150 -23.80 -0.95 -0.04
CA TYR A 150 -24.83 0.00 0.37
C TYR A 150 -25.72 0.45 -0.79
N ARG A 151 -25.12 0.72 -1.95
CA ARG A 151 -25.85 1.09 -3.17
C ARG A 151 -26.83 0.02 -3.62
N ARG A 152 -26.46 -1.28 -3.54
CA ARG A 152 -27.38 -2.40 -3.82
C ARG A 152 -28.51 -2.50 -2.79
N GLU A 153 -28.19 -2.40 -1.52
CA GLU A 153 -29.18 -2.46 -0.43
C GLU A 153 -30.17 -1.29 -0.48
N ALA A 154 -29.69 -0.09 -0.80
CA ALA A 154 -30.53 1.08 -1.01
C ALA A 154 -31.32 1.05 -2.32
N ARG A 155 -31.05 0.08 -3.21
CA ARG A 155 -31.69 -0.07 -4.53
C ARG A 155 -31.59 1.19 -5.40
N THR A 156 -30.49 1.94 -5.29
CA THR A 156 -30.26 3.14 -6.11
C THR A 156 -29.39 2.84 -7.32
N GLY A 157 -29.81 3.32 -8.50
CA GLY A 157 -29.07 3.25 -9.76
C GLY A 157 -28.23 4.48 -10.07
N LYS A 158 -28.18 5.47 -9.17
CA LYS A 158 -27.46 6.72 -9.41
C LYS A 158 -25.99 6.47 -9.76
N PRO A 159 -25.43 7.17 -10.77
CA PRO A 159 -24.00 7.12 -11.06
C PRO A 159 -23.18 7.65 -9.89
N TRP A 160 -21.92 7.25 -9.85
CA TRP A 160 -21.00 7.71 -8.82
C TRP A 160 -19.65 8.11 -9.39
N TYR A 161 -18.99 9.03 -8.71
CA TYR A 161 -17.76 9.67 -9.13
C TYR A 161 -16.73 9.67 -7.99
N ALA A 162 -15.57 9.11 -8.22
CA ALA A 162 -14.43 9.28 -7.33
C ALA A 162 -13.75 10.62 -7.66
N ASN A 163 -14.33 11.70 -7.18
CA ASN A 163 -14.00 13.06 -7.62
C ASN A 163 -12.84 13.73 -6.87
N GLU A 164 -12.40 13.12 -5.75
CA GLU A 164 -11.17 13.49 -5.08
C GLU A 164 -10.50 12.24 -4.50
N THR A 165 -9.41 11.82 -5.11
CA THR A 165 -8.64 10.67 -4.63
C THR A 165 -7.15 10.98 -4.67
N ALA A 166 -6.41 10.45 -3.72
CA ALA A 166 -4.96 10.61 -3.70
C ALA A 166 -4.28 9.58 -2.78
N ILE A 167 -2.99 9.67 -2.70
CA ILE A 167 -2.13 9.24 -1.60
C ILE A 167 -0.93 10.18 -1.58
N THR A 168 -0.49 10.58 -0.41
CA THR A 168 0.67 11.47 -0.30
C THR A 168 1.98 10.69 -0.47
N SER A 169 2.89 11.20 -1.30
CA SER A 169 4.20 10.56 -1.48
C SER A 169 5.11 10.69 -0.26
N SER A 170 4.83 11.61 0.66
CA SER A 170 5.58 11.71 1.92
C SER A 170 5.48 10.45 2.79
N THR A 171 4.38 9.70 2.68
CA THR A 171 4.19 8.47 3.47
C THR A 171 4.52 7.19 2.71
N VAL A 172 4.38 7.18 1.38
CA VAL A 172 4.53 5.93 0.60
C VAL A 172 5.66 5.98 -0.41
N GLY A 173 6.26 7.15 -0.66
CA GLY A 173 7.22 7.38 -1.74
C GLY A 173 6.56 7.61 -3.10
N ASP A 174 7.29 8.22 -4.03
CA ASP A 174 6.77 8.61 -5.35
C ASP A 174 6.41 7.40 -6.23
N GLU A 175 7.17 6.32 -6.14
CA GLU A 175 6.89 5.08 -6.88
C GLU A 175 5.56 4.45 -6.44
N LYS A 176 5.34 4.30 -5.13
CA LYS A 176 4.09 3.74 -4.61
C LYS A 176 2.89 4.67 -4.84
N GLN A 177 3.12 5.99 -4.88
CA GLN A 177 2.11 6.97 -5.29
C GLN A 177 1.66 6.70 -6.74
N ALA A 178 2.62 6.47 -7.66
CA ALA A 178 2.35 6.14 -9.06
C ALA A 178 1.60 4.80 -9.21
N HIS A 179 2.01 3.77 -8.47
CA HIS A 179 1.32 2.47 -8.44
C HIS A 179 -0.14 2.65 -8.00
N THR A 180 -0.36 3.33 -6.88
CA THR A 180 -1.69 3.55 -6.31
C THR A 180 -2.59 4.33 -7.26
N LEU A 181 -2.06 5.34 -7.93
CA LEU A 181 -2.80 6.12 -8.94
C LEU A 181 -3.29 5.21 -10.07
N PHE A 182 -2.39 4.46 -10.70
CA PHE A 182 -2.73 3.55 -11.79
C PHE A 182 -3.79 2.53 -11.34
N GLN A 183 -3.57 1.89 -10.21
CA GLN A 183 -4.47 0.87 -9.66
C GLN A 183 -5.88 1.42 -9.41
N LYS A 184 -5.99 2.59 -8.78
CA LYS A 184 -7.28 3.23 -8.49
C LYS A 184 -8.04 3.61 -9.76
N ILE A 185 -7.36 4.18 -10.76
CA ILE A 185 -8.00 4.54 -12.04
C ILE A 185 -8.53 3.29 -12.73
N ILE A 186 -7.68 2.27 -12.93
CA ILE A 186 -8.05 1.02 -13.61
C ILE A 186 -9.20 0.31 -12.90
N TYR A 187 -9.14 0.23 -11.56
CA TYR A 187 -10.22 -0.34 -10.77
C TYR A 187 -11.54 0.44 -10.93
N THR A 188 -11.49 1.77 -10.85
CA THR A 188 -12.69 2.60 -11.06
C THR A 188 -13.26 2.41 -12.46
N MET A 189 -12.41 2.38 -13.48
CA MET A 189 -12.83 2.10 -14.86
C MET A 189 -13.46 0.72 -15.03
N SER A 190 -12.96 -0.30 -14.32
CA SER A 190 -13.56 -1.65 -14.37
C SER A 190 -15.00 -1.70 -13.82
N LEU A 191 -15.40 -0.68 -13.06
CA LEU A 191 -16.72 -0.54 -12.46
C LEU A 191 -17.68 0.37 -13.25
N MET A 192 -17.36 0.76 -14.49
CA MET A 192 -18.24 1.61 -15.32
C MET A 192 -19.65 0.98 -15.48
N ASN A 193 -19.72 -0.32 -15.68
CA ASN A 193 -20.99 -1.08 -15.72
C ASN A 193 -21.72 -1.18 -14.37
N ARG A 194 -21.06 -0.76 -13.28
CA ARG A 194 -21.62 -0.62 -11.93
C ARG A 194 -21.83 0.85 -11.54
N GLY A 195 -21.86 1.74 -12.53
CA GLY A 195 -22.21 3.16 -12.41
C GLY A 195 -21.06 4.10 -12.07
N ALA A 196 -19.82 3.67 -12.12
CA ALA A 196 -18.68 4.58 -12.07
C ALA A 196 -18.63 5.44 -13.33
N ILE A 197 -18.50 6.77 -13.18
CA ILE A 197 -18.49 7.71 -14.33
C ILE A 197 -17.20 8.50 -14.45
N GLY A 198 -16.31 8.45 -13.46
CA GLY A 198 -15.07 9.19 -13.50
C GLY A 198 -14.21 9.01 -12.25
N TYR A 199 -13.02 9.56 -12.38
CA TYR A 199 -11.99 9.55 -11.36
C TYR A 199 -11.14 10.82 -11.46
N ASN A 200 -10.91 11.51 -10.36
CA ASN A 200 -9.99 12.63 -10.25
C ASN A 200 -8.91 12.37 -9.22
N TRP A 201 -7.69 12.77 -9.58
CA TRP A 201 -6.58 12.82 -8.64
C TRP A 201 -6.46 14.19 -7.99
N TYR A 202 -6.29 14.23 -6.69
CA TYR A 202 -5.97 15.41 -5.91
C TYR A 202 -4.48 15.38 -5.54
N ASN A 203 -3.63 16.33 -6.02
CA ASN A 203 -3.92 17.41 -6.92
C ASN A 203 -2.90 17.46 -8.08
N LEU A 204 -2.94 18.48 -8.93
CA LEU A 204 -2.02 18.57 -10.07
C LEU A 204 -0.60 18.99 -9.64
N VAL A 205 -0.48 20.04 -8.82
CA VAL A 205 0.81 20.61 -8.39
C VAL A 205 0.91 20.57 -6.88
N GLU A 206 2.04 20.21 -6.33
CA GLU A 206 2.30 20.20 -4.89
C GLU A 206 2.09 21.58 -4.24
N LYS A 207 1.59 21.60 -3.00
CA LYS A 207 1.16 22.83 -2.32
C LYS A 207 2.27 23.41 -1.44
N THR A 208 2.94 24.44 -1.89
CA THR A 208 4.00 25.14 -1.13
C THR A 208 3.53 25.88 0.13
N LYS A 209 2.23 26.11 0.29
CA LYS A 209 1.67 26.79 1.48
C LYS A 209 1.79 25.97 2.78
N TYR A 210 2.05 24.67 2.68
CA TYR A 210 2.29 23.80 3.82
C TYR A 210 3.79 23.59 4.07
N PRO A 211 4.23 23.37 5.31
CA PRO A 211 5.59 22.98 5.62
C PRO A 211 6.05 21.75 4.84
N ALA A 212 7.35 21.60 4.63
CA ALA A 212 7.93 20.52 3.83
C ALA A 212 7.50 19.10 4.29
N GLY A 213 7.42 18.86 5.60
CA GLY A 213 6.98 17.57 6.15
C GLY A 213 5.46 17.36 6.21
N HIS A 214 4.65 18.35 5.80
CA HIS A 214 3.20 18.23 5.91
C HIS A 214 2.62 17.36 4.77
N PRO A 215 1.81 16.33 5.06
CA PRO A 215 1.27 15.41 4.03
C PRO A 215 0.52 16.12 2.89
N GLU A 216 -0.19 17.22 3.19
CA GLU A 216 -0.93 18.03 2.20
C GLU A 216 -0.05 18.66 1.12
N ARG A 217 1.25 18.75 1.35
CA ARG A 217 2.20 19.24 0.35
C ARG A 217 2.45 18.25 -0.78
N HIS A 218 2.37 16.94 -0.52
CA HIS A 218 2.93 15.88 -1.36
C HIS A 218 1.91 15.03 -2.14
N PHE A 219 0.72 15.56 -2.38
CA PHE A 219 -0.30 14.90 -3.22
C PHE A 219 -0.14 15.15 -4.72
N GLY A 220 0.66 16.15 -5.10
CA GLY A 220 0.80 16.60 -6.48
C GLY A 220 1.29 15.52 -7.45
N LEU A 221 0.87 15.64 -8.71
CA LEU A 221 1.46 14.92 -9.85
C LEU A 221 2.73 15.62 -10.34
N LEU A 222 2.83 16.93 -10.10
CA LEU A 222 3.97 17.78 -10.44
C LEU A 222 4.56 18.34 -9.14
N THR A 223 5.87 18.56 -9.14
CA THR A 223 6.53 19.34 -8.08
C THR A 223 6.08 20.80 -8.12
N PRO A 224 6.44 21.63 -7.12
CA PRO A 224 6.16 23.07 -7.17
C PRO A 224 6.81 23.76 -8.38
N GLU A 225 7.93 23.24 -8.87
CA GLU A 225 8.68 23.72 -10.03
C GLU A 225 8.09 23.20 -11.35
N LEU A 226 6.96 22.51 -11.30
CA LEU A 226 6.24 21.88 -12.43
C LEU A 226 7.00 20.70 -13.06
N GLU A 227 7.91 20.09 -12.37
CA GLU A 227 8.58 18.87 -12.81
C GLU A 227 7.66 17.65 -12.63
N PRO A 228 7.59 16.74 -13.62
CA PRO A 228 6.72 15.57 -13.55
C PRO A 228 7.26 14.53 -12.54
N LYS A 229 6.41 14.14 -11.60
CA LYS A 229 6.66 13.00 -10.68
C LYS A 229 6.32 11.68 -11.38
N ALA A 230 6.73 10.54 -10.79
CA ALA A 230 6.39 9.21 -11.31
C ALA A 230 4.87 9.02 -11.49
N ALA A 231 4.06 9.59 -10.59
CA ALA A 231 2.60 9.56 -10.68
C ALA A 231 2.05 10.31 -11.91
N TYR A 232 2.71 11.39 -12.37
CA TYR A 232 2.33 12.08 -13.60
C TYR A 232 2.56 11.19 -14.84
N LEU A 233 3.69 10.48 -14.89
CA LEU A 233 3.99 9.55 -15.98
C LEU A 233 2.96 8.41 -16.04
N ALA A 234 2.62 7.83 -14.90
CA ALA A 234 1.59 6.81 -14.79
C ALA A 234 0.21 7.33 -15.22
N TYR A 235 -0.16 8.55 -14.81
CA TYR A 235 -1.41 9.20 -15.24
C TYR A 235 -1.45 9.39 -16.76
N ASN A 236 -0.37 9.91 -17.34
CA ASN A 236 -0.25 10.14 -18.78
C ASN A 236 -0.34 8.83 -19.56
N THR A 237 0.29 7.76 -19.08
CA THR A 237 0.22 6.41 -19.68
C THR A 237 -1.22 5.88 -19.67
N VAL A 238 -1.95 6.02 -18.56
CA VAL A 238 -3.36 5.64 -18.50
C VAL A 238 -4.19 6.50 -19.46
N ALA A 239 -4.04 7.82 -19.43
CA ALA A 239 -4.80 8.73 -20.28
C ALA A 239 -4.55 8.47 -21.76
N GLY A 240 -3.31 8.11 -22.14
CA GLY A 240 -2.94 7.81 -23.53
C GLY A 240 -3.51 6.49 -24.05
N HIS A 241 -3.56 5.46 -23.21
CA HIS A 241 -3.97 4.11 -23.65
C HIS A 241 -5.43 3.77 -23.33
N PHE A 242 -5.96 4.23 -22.18
CA PHE A 242 -7.29 3.83 -21.70
C PHE A 242 -8.37 4.88 -21.98
N ARG A 243 -8.05 5.97 -22.66
CA ARG A 243 -9.06 6.95 -23.07
C ARG A 243 -10.17 6.26 -23.88
N GLU A 244 -11.42 6.43 -23.44
CA GLU A 244 -12.60 5.82 -24.04
C GLU A 244 -12.59 4.27 -24.06
N ALA A 245 -11.66 3.62 -23.33
CA ALA A 245 -11.67 2.18 -23.18
C ALA A 245 -12.86 1.75 -22.31
N VAL A 246 -13.48 0.64 -22.69
CA VAL A 246 -14.62 0.06 -21.96
C VAL A 246 -14.23 -1.26 -21.31
N PRO A 247 -14.71 -1.54 -20.08
CA PRO A 247 -14.44 -2.81 -19.43
C PRO A 247 -15.12 -3.96 -20.18
N GLU A 248 -14.33 -4.97 -20.54
CA GLU A 248 -14.79 -6.17 -21.27
C GLU A 248 -14.94 -7.34 -20.30
N ARG A 249 -13.95 -7.54 -19.42
CA ARG A 249 -13.93 -8.67 -18.49
C ARG A 249 -13.06 -8.38 -17.26
N GLU A 250 -13.47 -8.94 -16.13
CA GLU A 250 -12.66 -9.07 -14.92
C GLU A 250 -12.18 -10.53 -14.80
N PHE A 251 -10.88 -10.75 -14.60
CA PHE A 251 -10.27 -12.08 -14.48
C PHE A 251 -9.96 -12.47 -13.05
N SER A 252 -9.98 -11.52 -12.12
CA SER A 252 -9.69 -11.74 -10.69
C SER A 252 -10.75 -11.09 -9.83
N GLY A 253 -11.03 -11.69 -8.67
CA GLY A 253 -11.99 -11.17 -7.70
C GLY A 253 -11.36 -10.61 -6.42
N PRO A 254 -12.18 -10.00 -5.54
CA PRO A 254 -11.77 -9.67 -4.19
C PRO A 254 -11.33 -10.93 -3.45
N GLY A 255 -10.15 -10.92 -2.84
CA GLY A 255 -9.57 -12.09 -2.17
C GLY A 255 -8.49 -12.80 -2.97
N ASP A 256 -8.42 -12.63 -4.29
CA ASP A 256 -7.28 -13.10 -5.08
C ASP A 256 -6.04 -12.27 -4.73
N SER A 257 -4.87 -12.89 -4.79
CA SER A 257 -3.59 -12.24 -4.51
C SER A 257 -3.09 -11.36 -5.67
N PHE A 258 -3.91 -11.17 -6.68
CA PHE A 258 -3.64 -10.29 -7.83
C PHE A 258 -4.93 -9.62 -8.32
N ARG A 259 -4.77 -8.58 -9.14
CA ARG A 259 -5.85 -7.95 -9.92
C ARG A 259 -5.49 -8.02 -11.39
N LEU A 260 -6.48 -8.40 -12.21
CA LEU A 260 -6.33 -8.53 -13.65
C LEU A 260 -7.66 -8.23 -14.33
N TYR A 261 -7.64 -7.30 -15.25
CA TYR A 261 -8.81 -6.83 -15.99
C TYR A 261 -8.56 -6.89 -17.49
N CYS A 262 -9.61 -6.83 -18.29
CA CYS A 262 -9.53 -6.68 -19.73
C CYS A 262 -10.44 -5.53 -20.15
N PHE A 263 -9.90 -4.63 -20.94
CA PHE A 263 -10.62 -3.51 -21.54
C PHE A 263 -10.51 -3.59 -23.05
N LYS A 264 -11.50 -3.06 -23.74
CA LYS A 264 -11.46 -2.82 -25.18
C LYS A 264 -11.28 -1.33 -25.41
N ALA A 265 -10.18 -0.96 -26.06
CA ALA A 265 -9.89 0.42 -26.44
C ALA A 265 -10.71 0.85 -27.67
N ALA A 266 -10.89 2.15 -27.85
CA ALA A 266 -11.65 2.71 -28.98
C ALA A 266 -11.10 2.30 -30.35
N ASN A 267 -9.79 2.07 -30.48
CA ASN A 267 -9.13 1.60 -31.69
C ASN A 267 -9.25 0.08 -31.93
N GLY A 268 -9.97 -0.64 -31.04
CA GLY A 268 -10.18 -2.07 -31.12
C GLY A 268 -9.11 -2.93 -30.44
N ASP A 269 -8.04 -2.34 -29.91
CA ASP A 269 -7.02 -3.06 -29.12
C ASP A 269 -7.62 -3.58 -27.80
N TYR A 270 -7.11 -4.71 -27.31
CA TYR A 270 -7.38 -5.16 -25.96
C TYR A 270 -6.25 -4.72 -25.02
N LEU A 271 -6.62 -4.19 -23.87
CA LEU A 271 -5.73 -3.75 -22.82
C LEU A 271 -5.97 -4.64 -21.59
N VAL A 272 -4.92 -5.31 -21.13
CA VAL A 272 -5.00 -6.24 -20.00
C VAL A 272 -4.10 -5.74 -18.87
N PRO A 273 -4.58 -4.79 -18.05
CA PRO A 273 -3.85 -4.31 -16.88
C PRO A 273 -3.91 -5.32 -15.74
N GLY A 274 -2.78 -5.43 -15.00
CA GLY A 274 -2.72 -6.30 -13.84
C GLY A 274 -1.56 -5.98 -12.90
N TRP A 275 -1.72 -6.42 -11.64
CA TRP A 275 -0.73 -6.30 -10.58
C TRP A 275 -0.94 -7.33 -9.49
N SER A 276 0.11 -7.63 -8.70
CA SER A 276 0.01 -8.39 -7.46
C SER A 276 -0.47 -7.47 -6.32
N VAL A 277 -1.38 -7.93 -5.48
CA VAL A 277 -1.77 -7.25 -4.24
C VAL A 277 -1.02 -7.79 -3.02
N SER A 278 -0.12 -8.73 -3.26
CA SER A 278 0.76 -9.34 -2.27
C SER A 278 2.20 -9.04 -2.67
N ASP A 279 2.99 -8.57 -1.74
CA ASP A 279 4.43 -8.36 -1.86
C ASP A 279 5.26 -9.67 -1.90
N LYS A 280 4.58 -10.81 -1.87
CA LYS A 280 5.17 -12.15 -1.75
C LYS A 280 5.60 -12.77 -3.07
N GLY A 281 6.01 -11.97 -4.03
CA GLY A 281 6.59 -12.47 -5.27
C GLY A 281 5.77 -12.19 -6.52
N ASN A 282 6.37 -12.47 -7.68
CA ASN A 282 5.73 -12.25 -8.97
C ASN A 282 4.81 -13.43 -9.33
N LYS A 283 3.58 -13.10 -9.73
CA LYS A 283 2.64 -14.11 -10.26
C LYS A 283 2.64 -14.08 -11.77
N ALA A 284 2.75 -15.23 -12.39
CA ALA A 284 2.64 -15.33 -13.83
C ALA A 284 1.24 -15.82 -14.23
N ILE A 285 0.68 -15.17 -15.23
CA ILE A 285 -0.62 -15.47 -15.82
C ILE A 285 -0.41 -15.79 -17.29
N LEU A 286 -1.01 -16.86 -17.79
CA LEU A 286 -1.03 -17.16 -19.21
C LEU A 286 -2.25 -16.48 -19.85
N LEU A 287 -2.00 -15.48 -20.69
CA LEU A 287 -3.01 -14.93 -21.60
C LEU A 287 -3.02 -15.77 -22.87
N SER A 288 -4.12 -16.42 -23.17
CA SER A 288 -4.28 -17.33 -24.31
C SER A 288 -5.27 -16.81 -25.34
N GLY A 289 -5.27 -17.43 -26.52
CA GLY A 289 -6.08 -16.97 -27.65
C GLY A 289 -5.50 -15.73 -28.31
N ILE A 290 -4.22 -15.48 -28.17
CA ILE A 290 -3.53 -14.35 -28.78
C ILE A 290 -3.26 -14.64 -30.25
N THR A 291 -3.88 -13.87 -31.12
CA THR A 291 -3.70 -13.91 -32.58
C THR A 291 -3.08 -12.63 -33.12
N GLY A 292 -3.08 -11.58 -32.30
CA GLY A 292 -2.52 -10.27 -32.62
C GLY A 292 -1.12 -10.08 -32.03
N ARG A 293 -0.62 -8.84 -32.15
CA ARG A 293 0.67 -8.44 -31.56
C ARG A 293 0.47 -8.07 -30.09
N ALA A 294 1.21 -8.69 -29.20
CA ALA A 294 1.20 -8.40 -27.77
C ALA A 294 2.44 -7.59 -27.38
N VAL A 295 2.23 -6.56 -26.56
CA VAL A 295 3.27 -5.69 -26.02
C VAL A 295 2.96 -5.40 -24.55
N ARG A 296 3.94 -5.62 -23.66
CA ARG A 296 3.84 -5.14 -22.28
C ARG A 296 4.15 -3.65 -22.24
N VAL A 297 3.36 -2.92 -21.49
CA VAL A 297 3.53 -1.48 -21.25
C VAL A 297 3.66 -1.25 -19.76
N ASP A 298 4.72 -0.57 -19.35
CA ASP A 298 4.93 -0.19 -17.95
C ASP A 298 4.25 1.16 -17.60
N LEU A 299 4.39 1.61 -16.35
CA LEU A 299 3.79 2.86 -15.88
C LEU A 299 4.36 4.10 -16.56
N ASN A 300 5.57 4.03 -17.08
CA ASN A 300 6.23 5.14 -17.79
C ASN A 300 5.91 5.15 -19.28
N GLY A 301 5.12 4.16 -19.77
CA GLY A 301 4.78 4.01 -21.18
C GLY A 301 5.84 3.27 -22.01
N ASN A 302 6.87 2.67 -21.39
CA ASN A 302 7.86 1.88 -22.12
C ASN A 302 7.22 0.59 -22.65
N LEU A 303 7.64 0.22 -23.87
CA LEU A 303 7.08 -0.90 -24.62
C LEU A 303 8.05 -2.07 -24.67
N GLU A 304 7.60 -3.25 -24.22
CA GLU A 304 8.33 -4.51 -24.28
C GLU A 304 7.55 -5.51 -25.12
N PRO A 305 8.02 -5.89 -26.32
CA PRO A 305 7.37 -6.89 -27.15
C PRO A 305 7.29 -8.24 -26.44
N LEU A 306 6.11 -8.86 -26.47
CA LEU A 306 5.90 -10.21 -25.92
C LEU A 306 5.76 -11.22 -27.07
N ALA A 307 6.54 -12.31 -27.01
CA ALA A 307 6.44 -13.38 -27.97
C ALA A 307 5.26 -14.30 -27.64
N ALA A 308 4.27 -14.38 -28.53
CA ALA A 308 3.19 -15.35 -28.40
C ALA A 308 3.69 -16.75 -28.83
N THR A 309 3.69 -17.69 -27.90
CA THR A 309 4.03 -19.09 -28.15
C THR A 309 2.75 -19.93 -28.09
N ASN A 310 2.41 -20.62 -29.17
CA ASN A 310 1.17 -21.40 -29.30
C ASN A 310 -0.11 -20.56 -28.99
N GLY A 311 -0.13 -19.29 -29.38
CA GLY A 311 -1.25 -18.37 -29.10
C GLY A 311 -1.36 -17.95 -27.64
N GLY A 312 -0.30 -18.09 -26.85
CA GLY A 312 -0.23 -17.65 -25.45
C GLY A 312 0.95 -16.73 -25.18
N VAL A 313 0.74 -15.73 -24.32
CA VAL A 313 1.80 -14.90 -23.73
C VAL A 313 1.76 -15.02 -22.23
N LEU A 314 2.93 -15.07 -21.60
CA LEU A 314 3.05 -15.07 -20.16
C LEU A 314 3.12 -13.60 -19.68
N PHE A 315 2.17 -13.22 -18.85
CA PHE A 315 2.15 -11.90 -18.20
C PHE A 315 2.53 -12.06 -16.73
N THR A 316 3.69 -11.54 -16.37
CA THR A 316 4.18 -11.57 -14.99
C THR A 316 3.65 -10.36 -14.25
N LEU A 317 2.86 -10.61 -13.21
CA LEU A 317 2.30 -9.61 -12.31
C LEU A 317 3.25 -9.41 -11.13
N SER A 318 3.58 -8.17 -10.83
CA SER A 318 4.34 -7.72 -9.66
C SER A 318 3.54 -6.67 -8.91
N GLU A 319 4.05 -6.17 -7.80
CA GLU A 319 3.46 -5.00 -7.12
C GLU A 319 3.42 -3.77 -8.01
N THR A 320 4.44 -3.61 -8.89
CA THR A 320 4.46 -2.57 -9.91
C THR A 320 3.44 -2.92 -10.99
N PRO A 321 2.37 -2.14 -11.15
CA PRO A 321 1.37 -2.39 -12.18
C PRO A 321 1.95 -2.28 -13.59
N ALA A 322 1.38 -3.05 -14.50
CA ALA A 322 1.66 -2.94 -15.94
C ALA A 322 0.43 -3.41 -16.71
N PHE A 323 0.44 -3.30 -18.02
CA PHE A 323 -0.60 -3.91 -18.85
C PHE A 323 -0.04 -4.51 -20.13
N VAL A 324 -0.75 -5.52 -20.66
CA VAL A 324 -0.50 -6.05 -21.99
C VAL A 324 -1.47 -5.40 -22.97
N ARG A 325 -0.93 -4.75 -24.00
CA ARG A 325 -1.70 -4.27 -25.14
C ARG A 325 -1.63 -5.30 -26.25
N ILE A 326 -2.79 -5.70 -26.77
CA ILE A 326 -2.93 -6.68 -27.83
C ILE A 326 -3.65 -6.01 -29.01
N SER A 327 -2.94 -5.84 -30.12
CA SER A 327 -3.42 -5.17 -31.32
C SER A 327 -3.67 -6.16 -32.44
N GLY A 328 -4.66 -5.87 -33.31
CA GLY A 328 -5.00 -6.74 -34.45
C GLY A 328 -5.70 -8.05 -34.06
N GLN A 329 -6.46 -8.05 -32.94
CA GLN A 329 -7.16 -9.22 -32.42
C GLN A 329 -8.68 -9.00 -32.39
N GLY A 330 -9.44 -9.95 -32.89
CA GLY A 330 -10.91 -9.84 -32.98
C GLY A 330 -11.67 -10.21 -31.70
N LYS A 331 -11.06 -10.92 -30.74
CA LYS A 331 -11.72 -11.39 -29.51
C LYS A 331 -10.82 -11.12 -28.30
N ALA A 332 -11.45 -10.89 -27.16
CA ALA A 332 -10.74 -10.76 -25.89
C ALA A 332 -9.88 -12.00 -25.57
N PRO A 333 -8.67 -11.83 -25.02
CA PRO A 333 -7.86 -12.96 -24.58
C PRO A 333 -8.56 -13.73 -23.46
N LEU A 334 -8.16 -14.98 -23.25
CA LEU A 334 -8.55 -15.77 -22.10
C LEU A 334 -7.42 -15.72 -21.06
N CYS A 335 -7.79 -15.67 -19.79
CA CYS A 335 -6.86 -15.82 -18.68
C CYS A 335 -6.83 -17.31 -18.29
N MET A 336 -5.66 -17.89 -18.25
CA MET A 336 -5.44 -19.26 -17.83
C MET A 336 -4.42 -19.30 -16.69
N GLY A 337 -4.51 -20.33 -15.85
CA GLY A 337 -3.53 -20.54 -14.78
C GLY A 337 -2.10 -20.58 -15.33
N ALA A 338 -1.14 -20.12 -14.52
CA ALA A 338 0.26 -20.10 -14.89
C ALA A 338 0.73 -21.52 -15.28
N PRO A 339 1.55 -21.64 -16.34
CA PRO A 339 2.14 -22.93 -16.71
C PRO A 339 3.15 -23.44 -15.68
N LEU A 340 3.63 -22.58 -14.79
CA LEU A 340 4.49 -22.89 -13.65
C LEU A 340 3.97 -22.12 -12.42
N GLU A 341 3.59 -22.87 -11.39
CA GLU A 341 3.24 -22.32 -10.08
C GLU A 341 4.38 -22.58 -9.10
N LEU A 342 4.81 -21.53 -8.41
CA LEU A 342 5.86 -21.54 -7.38
C LEU A 342 5.29 -21.00 -6.07
N PRO A 343 5.87 -21.37 -4.91
CA PRO A 343 5.60 -20.64 -3.68
C PRO A 343 6.07 -19.19 -3.81
N ASP A 344 5.46 -18.28 -3.09
CA ASP A 344 5.84 -16.85 -3.10
C ASP A 344 7.28 -16.66 -2.62
N THR A 345 7.69 -17.41 -1.59
CA THR A 345 9.02 -17.31 -0.97
C THR A 345 9.58 -18.69 -0.66
N LEU A 346 10.87 -18.86 -0.87
CA LEU A 346 11.65 -20.02 -0.43
C LEU A 346 12.70 -19.57 0.59
N ILE A 347 12.62 -20.13 1.79
CA ILE A 347 13.55 -19.80 2.87
C ILE A 347 14.73 -20.76 2.84
N LEU A 348 15.94 -20.23 2.73
CA LEU A 348 17.18 -20.97 2.68
C LEU A 348 17.88 -20.97 4.04
N ARG A 349 18.10 -22.15 4.62
CA ARG A 349 18.76 -22.33 5.93
C ARG A 349 20.24 -22.62 5.73
N GLY A 350 21.08 -21.60 5.82
CA GLY A 350 22.52 -21.74 5.68
C GLY A 350 22.93 -22.44 4.37
N ARG A 351 23.79 -23.48 4.48
CA ARG A 351 24.24 -24.31 3.35
C ARG A 351 23.39 -25.57 3.11
N GLU A 352 22.28 -25.72 3.84
CA GLU A 352 21.39 -26.86 3.68
C GLU A 352 20.73 -26.87 2.31
N VAL A 353 20.42 -28.05 1.81
CA VAL A 353 19.64 -28.21 0.58
C VAL A 353 18.17 -28.01 0.93
N THR A 354 17.55 -27.03 0.33
CA THR A 354 16.11 -26.78 0.45
C THR A 354 15.38 -27.26 -0.81
N THR A 355 14.30 -28.03 -0.64
CA THR A 355 13.49 -28.51 -1.76
C THR A 355 12.46 -27.44 -2.12
N LEU A 356 12.54 -26.94 -3.36
CA LEU A 356 11.52 -26.11 -3.98
C LEU A 356 10.54 -27.01 -4.73
N LYS A 357 9.30 -27.07 -4.26
CA LYS A 357 8.21 -27.76 -4.96
C LYS A 357 7.54 -26.79 -5.93
N ALA A 358 7.39 -27.20 -7.17
CA ALA A 358 6.76 -26.44 -8.23
C ALA A 358 5.68 -27.28 -8.90
N VAL A 359 4.63 -26.65 -9.42
CA VAL A 359 3.56 -27.33 -10.17
C VAL A 359 3.61 -26.85 -11.62
N LEU A 360 3.86 -27.78 -12.53
CA LEU A 360 3.69 -27.57 -13.97
C LEU A 360 2.23 -27.80 -14.33
N ARG A 361 1.64 -26.92 -15.13
CA ARG A 361 0.23 -26.99 -15.52
C ARG A 361 0.06 -26.73 -17.02
N ASN A 362 -0.70 -27.58 -17.67
CA ASN A 362 -1.21 -27.34 -19.00
C ASN A 362 -2.72 -27.02 -18.92
N SER A 363 -3.06 -25.75 -18.89
CA SER A 363 -4.47 -25.30 -18.87
C SER A 363 -5.09 -25.26 -20.28
N GLY A 364 -4.34 -25.61 -21.32
CA GLY A 364 -4.78 -25.59 -22.73
C GLY A 364 -5.52 -26.86 -23.14
N PRO A 365 -6.24 -26.80 -24.29
CA PRO A 365 -7.02 -27.94 -24.82
C PRO A 365 -6.20 -28.99 -25.57
N LYS A 366 -4.90 -28.80 -25.76
CA LYS A 366 -4.00 -29.71 -26.46
C LYS A 366 -2.82 -30.09 -25.57
N ALA A 367 -2.23 -31.26 -25.80
CA ALA A 367 -1.01 -31.66 -25.12
C ALA A 367 0.14 -30.69 -25.47
N VAL A 368 0.98 -30.37 -24.49
CA VAL A 368 2.15 -29.50 -24.63
C VAL A 368 3.36 -30.13 -23.94
N SER A 369 4.56 -29.79 -24.38
CA SER A 369 5.79 -30.08 -23.65
C SER A 369 6.27 -28.76 -22.99
N LEU A 370 6.22 -28.69 -21.66
CA LEU A 370 6.76 -27.55 -20.93
C LEU A 370 8.25 -27.75 -20.68
N ASN A 371 9.04 -26.75 -21.05
CA ASN A 371 10.47 -26.68 -20.74
C ASN A 371 10.68 -25.55 -19.75
N VAL A 372 11.22 -25.86 -18.58
CA VAL A 372 11.48 -24.90 -17.51
C VAL A 372 12.96 -24.88 -17.20
N VAL A 373 13.60 -23.73 -17.30
CA VAL A 373 15.04 -23.53 -17.08
C VAL A 373 15.24 -22.59 -15.89
N ALA A 374 15.95 -23.07 -14.86
CA ALA A 374 16.29 -22.26 -13.69
C ALA A 374 17.45 -21.28 -14.01
N ASP A 375 17.22 -20.01 -13.73
CA ASP A 375 18.19 -18.92 -13.76
C ASP A 375 18.41 -18.43 -12.33
N ALA A 376 19.47 -18.93 -11.70
CA ALA A 376 19.76 -18.70 -10.29
C ALA A 376 20.63 -17.46 -10.09
N PRO A 377 20.36 -16.64 -9.06
CA PRO A 377 21.21 -15.52 -8.72
C PRO A 377 22.59 -15.99 -8.24
N ARG A 378 23.58 -15.09 -8.27
CA ARG A 378 24.93 -15.38 -7.79
C ARG A 378 24.90 -15.90 -6.35
N GLY A 379 25.63 -16.99 -6.10
CA GLY A 379 25.69 -17.62 -4.78
C GLY A 379 24.55 -18.63 -4.49
N VAL A 380 23.72 -18.95 -5.47
CA VAL A 380 22.66 -19.97 -5.37
C VAL A 380 22.88 -21.07 -6.40
N LEU A 381 22.79 -22.31 -5.95
CA LEU A 381 22.86 -23.51 -6.78
C LEU A 381 21.49 -24.16 -6.86
N VAL A 382 21.06 -24.52 -8.08
CA VAL A 382 19.77 -25.18 -8.33
C VAL A 382 20.01 -26.47 -9.14
N ARG A 383 19.35 -27.54 -8.73
CA ARG A 383 19.38 -28.83 -9.45
C ARG A 383 17.97 -29.47 -9.45
N PRO A 384 17.50 -30.03 -10.60
CA PRO A 384 18.12 -29.89 -11.92
C PRO A 384 18.08 -28.43 -12.42
N ARG A 385 18.94 -28.05 -13.37
CA ARG A 385 18.88 -26.71 -13.99
C ARG A 385 17.73 -26.56 -15.00
N SER A 386 17.26 -27.68 -15.53
CA SER A 386 16.11 -27.66 -16.43
C SER A 386 15.27 -28.91 -16.27
N ILE A 387 13.98 -28.78 -16.50
CA ILE A 387 12.99 -29.85 -16.54
C ILE A 387 12.22 -29.70 -17.85
N ARG A 388 12.06 -30.80 -18.57
CA ARG A 388 11.17 -30.86 -19.72
C ARG A 388 10.12 -31.93 -19.47
N GLU A 389 8.84 -31.52 -19.48
CA GLU A 389 7.73 -32.36 -19.07
C GLU A 389 6.61 -32.33 -20.10
N PRO A 390 6.23 -33.49 -20.70
CA PRO A 390 5.04 -33.59 -21.54
C PRO A 390 3.79 -33.63 -20.65
N LEU A 391 2.82 -32.76 -20.94
CA LEU A 391 1.56 -32.67 -20.22
C LEU A 391 0.38 -32.77 -21.19
N ALA A 392 -0.53 -33.70 -20.92
CA ALA A 392 -1.81 -33.78 -21.64
C ALA A 392 -2.66 -32.50 -21.39
N ALA A 393 -3.69 -32.31 -22.21
CA ALA A 393 -4.64 -31.21 -22.01
C ALA A 393 -5.24 -31.26 -20.59
N GLY A 394 -5.24 -30.14 -19.89
CA GLY A 394 -5.77 -29.99 -18.52
C GLY A 394 -4.92 -30.65 -17.41
N ALA A 395 -3.81 -31.30 -17.74
CA ALA A 395 -2.96 -32.03 -16.78
C ALA A 395 -2.06 -31.08 -15.98
N SER A 396 -1.73 -31.50 -14.75
CA SER A 396 -0.70 -30.87 -13.91
C SER A 396 0.26 -31.91 -13.34
N ARG A 397 1.49 -31.50 -13.06
CA ARG A 397 2.51 -32.35 -12.46
C ARG A 397 3.37 -31.58 -11.49
N GLN A 398 3.56 -32.14 -10.28
CA GLN A 398 4.51 -31.60 -9.31
C GLN A 398 5.92 -32.02 -9.73
N VAL A 399 6.84 -31.04 -9.65
CA VAL A 399 8.28 -31.23 -9.87
C VAL A 399 9.04 -30.58 -8.73
N GLU A 400 10.29 -31.03 -8.54
CA GLU A 400 11.11 -30.54 -7.42
C GLU A 400 12.46 -30.07 -7.91
N PHE A 401 12.93 -28.97 -7.30
CA PHE A 401 14.27 -28.45 -7.46
C PHE A 401 14.98 -28.42 -6.11
N SER A 402 16.20 -28.90 -6.06
CA SER A 402 17.09 -28.74 -4.92
C SER A 402 17.77 -27.40 -5.02
N VAL A 403 17.57 -26.54 -4.02
CA VAL A 403 18.14 -25.18 -3.96
C VAL A 403 19.08 -25.09 -2.76
N ARG A 404 20.29 -24.54 -2.97
CA ARG A 404 21.31 -24.37 -1.94
C ARG A 404 21.97 -22.99 -2.06
N ALA A 405 22.05 -22.25 -0.97
CA ALA A 405 22.77 -20.99 -0.93
C ALA A 405 24.23 -21.17 -0.50
N GLN A 406 25.11 -20.30 -0.99
CA GLN A 406 26.45 -20.07 -0.47
C GLN A 406 26.39 -19.05 0.68
N ASP A 407 27.45 -18.93 1.48
CA ASP A 407 27.48 -18.04 2.65
C ASP A 407 27.36 -16.55 2.30
N SER A 408 27.76 -16.19 1.10
CA SER A 408 27.69 -14.81 0.58
C SER A 408 26.32 -14.41 0.06
N PHE A 409 25.36 -15.34 -0.01
CA PHE A 409 23.99 -15.04 -0.48
C PHE A 409 23.14 -14.53 0.69
N GLU A 410 22.50 -13.41 0.51
CA GLU A 410 21.57 -12.83 1.52
C GLU A 410 20.12 -12.90 1.06
N ARG A 411 19.80 -12.35 -0.10
CA ARG A 411 18.45 -12.34 -0.69
C ARG A 411 18.51 -12.22 -2.21
N GLY A 412 17.44 -12.59 -2.90
CA GLY A 412 17.34 -12.46 -4.34
C GLY A 412 16.14 -13.20 -4.90
N ASN A 413 16.04 -13.24 -6.21
CA ASN A 413 15.00 -13.99 -6.90
C ASN A 413 15.62 -15.14 -7.70
N LEU A 414 15.09 -16.34 -7.50
CA LEU A 414 15.33 -17.47 -8.38
C LEU A 414 14.29 -17.40 -9.50
N ARG A 415 14.77 -17.24 -10.73
CA ARG A 415 13.94 -17.07 -11.92
C ARG A 415 13.84 -18.41 -12.66
N PHE A 416 12.73 -18.62 -13.30
CA PHE A 416 12.49 -19.76 -14.17
C PHE A 416 11.98 -19.29 -15.52
N LEU A 417 12.72 -19.56 -16.57
CA LEU A 417 12.29 -19.33 -17.94
C LEU A 417 11.39 -20.48 -18.36
N VAL A 418 10.15 -20.14 -18.68
CA VAL A 418 9.16 -21.12 -19.15
C VAL A 418 9.14 -21.10 -20.67
N ASN A 419 9.32 -22.28 -21.32
CA ASN A 419 9.43 -22.42 -22.77
C ASN A 419 10.21 -21.24 -23.35
N PRO A 420 11.57 -21.25 -23.33
CA PRO A 420 12.40 -20.06 -23.54
C PRO A 420 11.82 -19.10 -24.57
N GLY A 421 11.50 -17.86 -24.14
CA GLY A 421 10.78 -16.87 -24.94
C GLY A 421 9.30 -16.66 -24.58
N MET A 422 8.64 -17.57 -23.85
CA MET A 422 7.26 -17.36 -23.40
C MET A 422 7.18 -16.38 -22.21
N GLY A 423 8.14 -16.47 -21.27
CA GLY A 423 8.23 -15.56 -20.12
C GLY A 423 8.98 -16.16 -18.94
N VAL A 424 8.97 -15.40 -17.84
CA VAL A 424 9.71 -15.71 -16.60
C VAL A 424 8.77 -15.77 -15.42
N VAL A 425 8.91 -16.80 -14.59
CA VAL A 425 8.29 -16.90 -13.26
C VAL A 425 9.41 -16.87 -12.22
N SER A 426 9.22 -16.23 -11.09
CA SER A 426 10.23 -16.15 -10.04
C SER A 426 9.69 -16.51 -8.67
N VAL A 427 10.57 -17.03 -7.81
CA VAL A 427 10.35 -17.18 -6.38
C VAL A 427 11.36 -16.34 -5.62
N ARG A 428 10.91 -15.62 -4.60
CA ARG A 428 11.78 -14.85 -3.72
C ARG A 428 12.57 -15.81 -2.84
N LEU A 429 13.87 -15.62 -2.78
CA LEU A 429 14.77 -16.35 -1.88
C LEU A 429 15.12 -15.47 -0.68
N GLU A 430 14.91 -16.01 0.50
CA GLU A 430 15.27 -15.37 1.76
C GLU A 430 16.21 -16.27 2.55
N ARG A 431 17.25 -15.69 3.14
CA ARG A 431 18.15 -16.41 4.04
C ARG A 431 17.63 -16.33 5.47
N ALA A 432 17.57 -17.47 6.15
CA ALA A 432 17.29 -17.54 7.57
C ALA A 432 18.56 -17.29 8.39
N VAL A 433 18.43 -16.60 9.51
CA VAL A 433 19.50 -16.37 10.48
C VAL A 433 19.52 -17.51 11.50
N ARG A 434 20.66 -18.20 11.61
CA ARG A 434 20.86 -19.24 12.62
C ARG A 434 21.40 -18.62 13.91
N LEU A 435 20.68 -18.78 14.99
CA LEU A 435 21.07 -18.27 16.29
C LEU A 435 22.14 -19.17 16.95
N GLY A 436 23.21 -18.53 17.45
CA GLY A 436 24.19 -19.15 18.34
C GLY A 436 23.82 -19.01 19.81
N ASP A 437 24.67 -19.59 20.70
CA ASP A 437 24.52 -19.46 22.15
C ASP A 437 24.97 -18.09 22.68
N ALA A 438 25.80 -17.39 21.90
CA ALA A 438 26.29 -16.05 22.19
C ALA A 438 26.31 -15.22 20.89
N PRO A 439 26.26 -13.89 21.00
CA PRO A 439 26.42 -13.01 19.84
C PRO A 439 27.74 -13.30 19.10
N GLY A 440 27.66 -13.38 17.78
CA GLY A 440 28.82 -13.60 16.92
C GLY A 440 29.80 -12.39 16.94
N LEU A 441 30.98 -12.59 16.38
CA LEU A 441 31.93 -11.48 16.10
C LEU A 441 31.47 -10.62 14.92
N LYS A 442 30.76 -11.24 13.97
CA LYS A 442 30.14 -10.59 12.83
C LYS A 442 28.65 -10.38 13.09
N HIS A 443 28.12 -9.25 12.68
CA HIS A 443 26.67 -8.99 12.75
C HIS A 443 25.86 -9.98 11.90
N ASP A 444 24.67 -10.30 12.35
CA ASP A 444 23.72 -11.17 11.64
C ASP A 444 22.90 -10.41 10.61
N LEU A 445 22.53 -9.15 10.93
CA LEU A 445 21.76 -8.26 10.07
C LEU A 445 22.35 -6.85 10.12
N PHE A 446 22.15 -6.09 9.02
CA PHE A 446 22.61 -4.72 8.90
C PHE A 446 21.51 -3.80 8.35
N LEU A 447 21.37 -2.64 8.98
CA LEU A 447 20.62 -1.48 8.50
C LEU A 447 21.59 -0.34 8.22
N GLY A 448 21.57 0.23 7.03
CA GLY A 448 22.52 1.28 6.61
C GLY A 448 22.55 1.44 5.09
N GLU A 449 21.54 0.94 4.39
CA GLU A 449 21.38 1.09 2.94
C GLU A 449 20.25 2.07 2.62
N ARG A 450 20.41 2.86 1.56
CA ARG A 450 19.38 3.81 1.12
C ARG A 450 18.04 3.16 0.77
N SER A 451 18.05 1.90 0.35
CA SER A 451 16.84 1.11 0.10
C SER A 451 16.02 0.77 1.35
N GLN A 452 16.62 0.91 2.54
CA GLN A 452 16.01 0.65 3.85
C GLN A 452 15.48 1.93 4.51
N LEU A 453 15.84 3.09 3.94
CA LEU A 453 15.51 4.40 4.49
C LEU A 453 14.05 4.76 4.23
N VAL A 454 13.41 5.31 5.26
CA VAL A 454 12.16 6.06 5.16
C VAL A 454 12.40 7.46 5.75
N SER A 455 12.44 8.47 4.89
CA SER A 455 12.56 9.86 5.31
C SER A 455 11.17 10.44 5.58
N MET A 456 11.05 11.21 6.65
CA MET A 456 9.83 11.95 6.99
C MET A 456 9.77 13.30 6.25
N TYR A 457 10.88 13.73 5.66
CA TYR A 457 11.01 14.98 4.94
C TYR A 457 11.34 14.73 3.47
N PRO A 458 10.77 15.53 2.54
CA PRO A 458 11.11 15.44 1.12
C PRO A 458 12.58 15.83 0.90
N SER A 459 13.19 15.30 -0.14
CA SER A 459 14.52 15.71 -0.58
C SER A 459 14.43 17.08 -1.26
N ALA A 460 14.71 18.13 -0.51
CA ALA A 460 14.74 19.53 -0.96
C ALA A 460 15.98 20.23 -0.39
N VAL A 461 16.38 21.35 -1.00
CA VAL A 461 17.56 22.12 -0.54
C VAL A 461 17.39 22.56 0.92
N GLU A 462 16.18 23.01 1.28
CA GLU A 462 15.85 23.49 2.63
C GLU A 462 15.84 22.37 3.69
N THR A 463 15.71 21.11 3.27
CA THR A 463 15.65 19.94 4.15
C THR A 463 16.87 19.04 4.01
N THR A 464 17.93 19.48 3.32
CA THR A 464 19.13 18.68 3.10
C THR A 464 19.79 18.26 4.43
N HIS A 465 19.75 19.13 5.44
CA HIS A 465 20.27 18.88 6.79
C HIS A 465 19.43 17.86 7.59
N LEU A 466 18.19 17.58 7.16
CA LEU A 466 17.28 16.57 7.74
C LEU A 466 17.29 15.24 6.96
N GLN A 467 18.16 15.13 5.96
CA GLN A 467 18.26 13.93 5.14
C GLN A 467 19.39 13.04 5.66
N TRP A 468 19.11 11.77 5.69
CA TRP A 468 20.13 10.76 5.98
C TRP A 468 21.38 10.91 5.09
N GLN A 469 22.54 11.04 5.71
CA GLN A 469 23.82 11.30 5.07
C GLN A 469 24.65 10.02 4.84
N GLY A 470 24.11 8.87 5.22
CA GLY A 470 24.80 7.59 5.03
C GLY A 470 25.00 6.80 6.33
N PRO A 471 25.74 5.68 6.29
CA PRO A 471 25.88 4.79 7.44
C PRO A 471 26.60 5.39 8.66
N ASP A 472 27.33 6.49 8.48
CA ASP A 472 28.00 7.20 9.59
C ASP A 472 27.06 8.15 10.34
N ASP A 473 25.98 8.57 9.67
CA ASP A 473 24.87 9.35 10.22
C ASP A 473 23.93 8.42 11.00
N LEU A 474 23.30 7.46 10.32
CA LEU A 474 22.51 6.42 10.96
C LEU A 474 22.80 5.05 10.34
N SER A 475 23.16 4.08 11.17
CA SER A 475 23.21 2.66 10.78
C SER A 475 23.11 1.73 11.99
N GLY A 476 22.71 0.47 11.78
CA GLY A 476 22.60 -0.51 12.86
C GLY A 476 23.11 -1.90 12.51
N LYS A 477 23.83 -2.50 13.42
CA LYS A 477 24.37 -3.87 13.35
C LYS A 477 23.67 -4.74 14.39
N PHE A 478 22.92 -5.74 13.95
CA PHE A 478 22.22 -6.67 14.82
C PHE A 478 23.05 -7.93 15.09
N PHE A 479 23.05 -8.36 16.33
CA PHE A 479 23.65 -9.59 16.81
C PHE A 479 22.60 -10.36 17.61
N LEU A 480 22.27 -11.55 17.14
CA LEU A 480 21.15 -12.33 17.64
C LEU A 480 21.69 -13.63 18.29
N SER A 481 21.19 -13.99 19.44
CA SER A 481 21.55 -15.25 20.11
C SER A 481 20.41 -15.75 20.98
N ALA A 482 20.44 -17.06 21.28
CA ALA A 482 19.48 -17.67 22.20
C ALA A 482 20.20 -18.68 23.11
N ARG A 483 20.11 -18.47 24.43
CA ARG A 483 20.71 -19.35 25.45
C ARG A 483 19.87 -19.36 26.73
N ASN A 484 19.77 -20.50 27.37
CA ASN A 484 19.08 -20.65 28.68
C ASN A 484 17.65 -20.07 28.66
N GLN A 485 16.89 -20.34 27.57
CA GLN A 485 15.52 -19.83 27.36
C GLN A 485 15.42 -18.30 27.34
N VAL A 486 16.48 -17.61 26.91
CA VAL A 486 16.50 -16.17 26.68
C VAL A 486 16.92 -15.91 25.25
N LEU A 487 16.09 -15.20 24.47
CA LEU A 487 16.44 -14.61 23.20
C LEU A 487 17.08 -13.25 23.47
N THR A 488 18.32 -13.08 23.01
CA THR A 488 19.04 -11.81 23.14
C THR A 488 19.16 -11.15 21.77
N ILE A 489 18.69 -9.92 21.69
CA ILE A 489 18.81 -9.04 20.53
C ILE A 489 19.71 -7.88 20.94
N ARG A 490 20.91 -7.79 20.36
CA ARG A 490 21.77 -6.63 20.48
C ARG A 490 21.78 -5.88 19.17
N CYS A 491 21.58 -4.57 19.23
CA CYS A 491 21.75 -3.65 18.11
C CYS A 491 22.76 -2.58 18.48
N ASP A 492 23.85 -2.51 17.73
CA ASP A 492 24.85 -1.47 17.82
C ASP A 492 24.53 -0.42 16.75
N VAL A 493 24.02 0.75 17.16
CA VAL A 493 23.57 1.84 16.29
C VAL A 493 24.67 2.91 16.23
N THR A 494 25.18 3.17 15.04
CA THR A 494 25.96 4.37 14.75
C THR A 494 24.97 5.50 14.46
N ASP A 495 25.13 6.63 15.12
CA ASP A 495 24.23 7.77 15.07
C ASP A 495 25.03 8.99 15.52
N ASP A 496 25.13 10.02 14.71
CA ASP A 496 25.99 11.17 14.96
C ASP A 496 25.46 12.10 16.05
N ARG A 497 24.14 12.08 16.31
CA ARG A 497 23.46 12.83 17.38
C ARG A 497 22.38 12.01 18.05
N HIS A 498 22.52 11.79 19.35
CA HIS A 498 21.51 11.07 20.12
C HIS A 498 20.55 12.01 20.83
N ARG A 499 19.25 11.79 20.67
CA ARG A 499 18.20 12.58 21.29
C ARG A 499 16.99 11.73 21.65
N GLN A 500 16.58 11.73 22.91
CA GLN A 500 15.37 11.02 23.33
C GLN A 500 14.65 11.74 24.47
N ARG A 501 13.65 12.49 24.13
CA ARG A 501 12.85 13.30 25.06
C ARG A 501 11.53 12.66 25.48
N PHE A 502 11.11 11.62 24.76
CA PHE A 502 9.84 10.96 24.98
C PHE A 502 9.99 9.73 25.86
N SER A 503 8.88 9.28 26.46
CA SER A 503 8.80 8.10 27.30
C SER A 503 7.51 7.32 27.00
N GLY A 504 7.41 6.10 27.52
CA GLY A 504 6.24 5.24 27.33
C GLY A 504 5.97 4.94 25.86
N SER A 505 4.73 5.07 25.43
CA SER A 505 4.30 4.78 24.05
C SER A 505 4.92 5.69 23.00
N GLU A 506 5.49 6.81 23.38
CA GLU A 506 5.96 7.86 22.46
C GLU A 506 7.47 7.79 22.17
N ILE A 507 8.20 6.80 22.68
CA ILE A 507 9.66 6.68 22.48
C ILE A 507 10.06 6.54 21.00
N TRP A 508 9.14 6.15 20.12
CA TRP A 508 9.35 6.04 18.68
C TRP A 508 9.53 7.41 17.99
N GLN A 509 9.18 8.50 18.65
CA GLN A 509 9.27 9.84 18.07
C GLN A 509 10.68 10.42 18.05
N ASN A 510 11.60 9.85 18.81
CA ASN A 510 13.03 10.18 18.78
C ASN A 510 13.87 8.89 18.68
N ASP A 511 15.19 8.99 18.88
CA ASP A 511 16.13 7.89 18.70
C ASP A 511 15.77 6.67 19.52
N SER A 512 15.46 5.61 18.84
CA SER A 512 15.01 4.39 19.46
C SER A 512 15.12 3.19 18.53
N LEU A 513 15.16 2.02 19.13
CA LEU A 513 15.04 0.74 18.44
C LEU A 513 13.61 0.23 18.57
N GLN A 514 12.98 -0.18 17.44
CA GLN A 514 11.75 -0.96 17.44
C GLN A 514 11.99 -2.33 16.81
N ILE A 515 11.38 -3.36 17.37
CA ILE A 515 11.43 -4.72 16.84
C ILE A 515 10.04 -5.33 16.80
N ALA A 516 9.81 -6.19 15.83
CA ALA A 516 8.59 -7.01 15.76
C ALA A 516 8.95 -8.49 15.65
N LEU A 517 8.20 -9.33 16.37
CA LEU A 517 8.37 -10.78 16.41
C LEU A 517 7.03 -11.47 16.19
N THR A 518 6.99 -12.47 15.29
CA THR A 518 5.85 -13.39 15.16
C THR A 518 6.32 -14.82 15.39
N LEU A 519 5.66 -15.51 16.30
CA LEU A 519 5.93 -16.90 16.61
C LEU A 519 4.99 -17.82 15.81
N PRO A 520 5.40 -19.07 15.49
CA PRO A 520 4.54 -20.03 14.86
C PRO A 520 3.18 -20.19 15.57
N GLY A 521 2.11 -20.18 14.80
CA GLY A 521 0.72 -20.31 15.28
C GLY A 521 0.10 -19.01 15.83
N GLN A 522 0.80 -17.87 15.77
CA GLN A 522 0.22 -16.56 16.13
C GLN A 522 -0.32 -15.84 14.88
N ASN A 523 -1.47 -15.19 15.03
CA ASN A 523 -2.10 -14.39 13.94
C ASN A 523 -1.71 -12.92 14.02
N THR A 524 -0.96 -12.51 15.05
CA THR A 524 -0.46 -11.16 15.25
C THR A 524 0.98 -11.22 15.76
N PHE A 525 1.58 -10.10 16.05
CA PHE A 525 3.00 -10.00 16.37
C PHE A 525 3.21 -9.23 17.68
N TRP A 526 4.36 -9.45 18.28
CA TRP A 526 4.91 -8.62 19.33
C TRP A 526 5.56 -7.39 18.73
N GLU A 527 5.31 -6.21 19.30
CA GLU A 527 5.98 -4.97 18.94
C GLU A 527 6.60 -4.36 20.20
N LEU A 528 7.93 -4.37 20.23
CA LEU A 528 8.75 -3.96 21.39
C LEU A 528 9.66 -2.80 20.99
N GLY A 529 9.93 -1.89 21.91
CA GLY A 529 10.88 -0.81 21.72
C GLY A 529 11.82 -0.63 22.88
N ALA A 530 12.98 -0.05 22.57
CA ALA A 530 13.99 0.35 23.54
C ALA A 530 14.55 1.72 23.17
N ALA A 531 14.83 2.56 24.18
CA ALA A 531 15.43 3.87 24.02
C ALA A 531 16.34 4.22 25.19
N LEU A 532 17.28 5.14 24.95
CA LEU A 532 18.08 5.79 26.00
C LEU A 532 17.55 7.22 26.17
N ALA A 533 16.84 7.49 27.25
CA ALA A 533 16.36 8.85 27.52
C ALA A 533 17.53 9.83 27.74
N ASP A 534 17.32 11.11 27.44
CA ASP A 534 18.31 12.19 27.66
C ASP A 534 18.78 12.26 29.14
N SER A 535 17.99 11.70 30.05
CA SER A 535 18.38 11.53 31.46
C SER A 535 19.42 10.41 31.72
N GLY A 536 19.83 9.66 30.66
CA GLY A 536 20.72 8.50 30.75
C GLY A 536 20.02 7.21 31.18
N LYS A 537 18.70 7.19 31.32
CA LYS A 537 17.93 6.00 31.72
C LYS A 537 17.52 5.18 30.49
N ALA A 538 17.84 3.88 30.49
CA ALA A 538 17.27 2.94 29.52
C ALA A 538 15.78 2.73 29.79
N VAL A 539 14.96 2.79 28.75
CA VAL A 539 13.51 2.59 28.79
C VAL A 539 13.09 1.57 27.74
N GLY A 540 12.11 0.74 28.09
CA GLY A 540 11.49 -0.20 27.17
C GLY A 540 9.98 0.01 27.11
N TYR A 541 9.38 -0.34 25.96
CA TYR A 541 7.93 -0.31 25.78
C TYR A 541 7.46 -1.47 24.91
N CYS A 542 6.23 -1.92 25.15
CA CYS A 542 5.55 -2.92 24.33
C CYS A 542 4.25 -2.32 23.79
N TRP A 543 4.20 -2.02 22.48
CA TRP A 543 3.00 -1.46 21.85
C TRP A 543 1.95 -2.50 21.53
N ARG A 544 2.41 -3.75 21.29
CA ARG A 544 1.51 -4.82 20.86
C ARG A 544 1.94 -6.17 21.43
N ALA A 545 0.94 -6.89 21.93
CA ALA A 545 1.07 -8.27 22.36
C ALA A 545 0.01 -9.15 21.67
N PRO A 546 0.32 -10.39 21.29
CA PRO A 546 -0.66 -11.34 20.79
C PRO A 546 -1.77 -11.65 21.79
N ALA A 547 -2.93 -12.14 21.31
CA ALA A 547 -4.04 -12.55 22.14
C ALA A 547 -3.61 -13.57 23.22
N GLY A 548 -4.04 -13.36 24.45
CA GLY A 548 -3.65 -14.16 25.62
C GLY A 548 -2.44 -13.63 26.39
N PHE A 549 -1.77 -12.57 25.89
CA PHE A 549 -0.67 -11.90 26.57
C PHE A 549 -1.03 -10.45 26.90
N ARG A 550 -0.32 -9.87 27.90
CA ARG A 550 -0.43 -8.46 28.28
C ARG A 550 0.90 -7.75 28.04
N ALA A 551 0.86 -6.64 27.33
CA ALA A 551 2.04 -5.87 26.95
C ALA A 551 2.85 -5.40 28.16
N GLU A 552 2.17 -4.92 29.21
CA GLU A 552 2.77 -4.42 30.44
C GLU A 552 3.53 -5.55 31.18
N GLN A 553 2.93 -6.74 31.28
CA GLN A 553 3.54 -7.89 31.94
C GLN A 553 4.74 -8.45 31.17
N ALA A 554 4.69 -8.37 29.84
CA ALA A 554 5.79 -8.82 28.99
C ALA A 554 7.01 -7.90 29.15
N ILE A 555 6.81 -6.57 29.06
CA ILE A 555 7.92 -5.62 29.14
C ILE A 555 8.59 -5.61 30.53
N GLU A 556 7.85 -5.87 31.60
CA GLU A 556 8.41 -6.03 32.97
C GLU A 556 9.39 -7.20 33.07
N LYS A 557 9.18 -8.28 32.32
CA LYS A 557 10.06 -9.44 32.27
C LYS A 557 11.25 -9.27 31.33
N ILE A 558 11.14 -8.40 30.34
CA ILE A 558 12.18 -8.18 29.32
C ILE A 558 13.26 -7.26 29.88
N GLY A 559 14.49 -7.75 29.94
CA GLY A 559 15.65 -6.93 30.29
C GLY A 559 15.98 -5.97 29.14
N VAL A 560 15.95 -4.68 29.42
CA VAL A 560 16.32 -3.61 28.47
C VAL A 560 17.54 -2.87 28.99
N GLU A 561 18.64 -2.96 28.24
CA GLU A 561 19.88 -2.23 28.53
C GLU A 561 20.20 -1.36 27.32
N VAL A 562 20.45 -0.06 27.56
CA VAL A 562 20.87 0.86 26.50
C VAL A 562 22.03 1.71 27.03
N THR A 563 23.09 1.78 26.26
CA THR A 563 24.28 2.57 26.59
C THR A 563 24.76 3.36 25.39
N ARG A 564 25.31 4.55 25.62
CA ARG A 564 25.87 5.41 24.59
C ARG A 564 27.35 5.67 24.84
N ASP A 565 28.15 5.52 23.81
CA ASP A 565 29.55 5.98 23.73
C ASP A 565 29.61 7.20 22.81
N GLU A 566 29.65 8.39 23.42
CA GLU A 566 29.63 9.64 22.65
C GLU A 566 30.90 9.85 21.80
N ALA A 567 32.03 9.32 22.24
CA ALA A 567 33.27 9.45 21.47
C ALA A 567 33.25 8.65 20.17
N ARG A 568 32.51 7.53 20.18
CA ARG A 568 32.34 6.66 19.01
C ARG A 568 31.05 6.88 18.27
N LYS A 569 30.19 7.76 18.76
CA LYS A 569 28.85 7.97 18.20
C LYS A 569 28.03 6.66 18.13
N LEU A 570 28.13 5.84 19.16
CA LEU A 570 27.59 4.48 19.19
C LEU A 570 26.60 4.29 20.34
N THR A 571 25.34 4.00 20.00
CA THR A 571 24.32 3.57 20.95
C THR A 571 24.12 2.06 20.87
N ARG A 572 24.32 1.37 21.98
CA ARG A 572 24.11 -0.07 22.08
C ARG A 572 22.81 -0.38 22.79
N TYR A 573 21.89 -1.05 22.10
CA TYR A 573 20.64 -1.57 22.61
C TYR A 573 20.78 -3.08 22.85
N ILE A 574 20.34 -3.56 24.00
CA ILE A 574 20.28 -5.00 24.32
C ILE A 574 18.91 -5.31 24.92
N LEU A 575 18.15 -6.17 24.24
CA LEU A 575 16.91 -6.72 24.74
C LEU A 575 17.14 -8.19 25.08
N LYS A 576 16.95 -8.54 26.35
CA LYS A 576 16.99 -9.91 26.87
C LYS A 576 15.56 -10.38 27.11
N ILE A 577 15.06 -11.20 26.19
CA ILE A 577 13.66 -11.62 26.13
C ILE A 577 13.54 -13.05 26.63
N PRO A 578 13.08 -13.27 27.87
CA PRO A 578 12.77 -14.61 28.38
C PRO A 578 11.71 -15.27 27.50
N PHE A 579 11.85 -16.55 27.19
CA PHE A 579 10.93 -17.25 26.32
C PHE A 579 9.48 -17.21 26.84
N ASP A 580 9.31 -17.36 28.17
CA ASP A 580 8.00 -17.31 28.83
C ASP A 580 7.33 -15.91 28.74
N ALA A 581 8.12 -14.83 28.61
CA ALA A 581 7.58 -13.48 28.49
C ALA A 581 6.76 -13.29 27.21
N ILE A 582 7.12 -14.01 26.14
CA ILE A 582 6.48 -13.88 24.81
C ILE A 582 5.83 -15.18 24.32
N GLY A 583 5.81 -16.25 25.13
CA GLY A 583 5.29 -17.57 24.76
C GLY A 583 6.14 -18.29 23.72
N LEU A 584 7.44 -18.03 23.68
CA LEU A 584 8.42 -18.74 22.87
C LEU A 584 8.77 -20.08 23.54
N THR A 585 9.04 -21.10 22.75
CA THR A 585 9.56 -22.40 23.17
C THR A 585 10.74 -22.80 22.30
N GLY A 586 11.54 -23.78 22.75
CA GLY A 586 12.62 -24.33 21.93
C GLY A 586 12.10 -24.86 20.59
N GLU A 587 10.97 -25.58 20.59
CA GLU A 587 10.30 -26.10 19.40
C GLU A 587 9.92 -24.98 18.42
N LYS A 588 9.25 -23.91 18.91
CA LYS A 588 8.88 -22.76 18.09
C LYS A 588 10.11 -22.06 17.49
N LEU A 589 11.18 -21.95 18.27
CA LEU A 589 12.43 -21.37 17.81
C LEU A 589 13.13 -22.29 16.78
N GLY A 590 13.05 -23.61 16.94
CA GLY A 590 13.51 -24.59 15.96
C GLY A 590 12.73 -24.52 14.65
N ALA A 591 11.42 -24.37 14.72
CA ALA A 591 10.56 -24.11 13.57
C ALA A 591 10.88 -22.76 12.87
N GLY A 592 11.35 -21.79 13.64
CA GLY A 592 11.71 -20.45 13.21
C GLY A 592 10.67 -19.39 13.55
N ILE A 593 11.13 -18.23 13.97
CA ILE A 593 10.31 -17.06 14.26
C ILE A 593 10.60 -15.96 13.24
N ARG A 594 9.59 -15.17 12.90
CA ARG A 594 9.75 -14.03 12.00
C ARG A 594 10.18 -12.79 12.78
N PHE A 595 11.07 -12.02 12.20
CA PHE A 595 11.70 -10.84 12.79
C PHE A 595 11.69 -9.66 11.83
N ASN A 596 11.33 -8.48 12.33
CA ASN A 596 11.53 -7.20 11.68
C ASN A 596 12.10 -6.21 12.70
N ALA A 597 12.80 -5.18 12.21
CA ALA A 597 13.35 -4.15 13.05
C ALA A 597 13.44 -2.83 12.31
N LEU A 598 13.38 -1.72 13.07
CA LEU A 598 13.71 -0.39 12.59
C LEU A 598 14.49 0.40 13.66
N ILE A 599 15.23 1.40 13.20
CA ILE A 599 15.94 2.36 14.02
C ILE A 599 15.40 3.74 13.68
N ASN A 600 14.84 4.43 14.65
CA ASN A 600 14.37 5.81 14.53
C ASN A 600 15.52 6.79 14.70
N ASP A 601 15.41 7.93 14.06
CA ASP A 601 16.40 8.99 13.94
C ASP A 601 15.78 10.37 14.13
N CYS A 602 16.39 11.20 14.98
CA CYS A 602 15.89 12.53 15.31
C CYS A 602 17.01 13.48 15.78
N ASP A 603 17.64 14.18 14.87
CA ASP A 603 18.75 15.09 15.15
C ASP A 603 18.31 16.53 15.48
N GLU A 604 17.55 17.13 14.58
CA GLU A 604 17.30 18.57 14.57
C GLU A 604 15.85 18.93 14.92
N THR A 605 14.88 18.10 14.56
CA THR A 605 13.46 18.39 14.72
C THR A 605 12.91 18.02 16.10
N ALA A 606 11.62 18.24 16.30
CA ALA A 606 10.95 17.85 17.55
C ALA A 606 10.61 16.36 17.60
N THR A 607 10.46 15.71 16.45
CA THR A 607 10.05 14.31 16.30
C THR A 607 10.86 13.64 15.21
N ARG A 608 10.72 12.35 15.05
CA ARG A 608 11.44 11.50 14.10
C ARG A 608 11.58 12.13 12.70
N GLU A 609 12.80 12.22 12.23
CA GLU A 609 13.17 12.76 10.91
C GLU A 609 13.24 11.68 9.85
N SER A 610 13.79 10.55 10.23
CA SER A 610 13.93 9.39 9.38
C SER A 610 13.92 8.10 10.19
N TYR A 611 13.92 6.97 9.51
CA TYR A 611 14.21 5.68 10.09
C TYR A 611 14.72 4.69 9.05
N LEU A 612 15.55 3.77 9.49
CA LEU A 612 15.99 2.62 8.70
C LEU A 612 15.20 1.39 9.14
N ARG A 613 14.68 0.59 8.20
CA ARG A 613 13.92 -0.63 8.47
C ARG A 613 14.36 -1.83 7.64
N LEU A 614 14.25 -3.04 8.21
CA LEU A 614 14.53 -4.28 7.48
C LEU A 614 13.48 -4.58 6.41
N ALA A 615 12.20 -4.32 6.72
CA ALA A 615 11.10 -4.53 5.80
C ALA A 615 9.95 -3.56 6.07
N PRO A 616 9.06 -3.32 5.09
CA PRO A 616 7.84 -2.52 5.25
C PRO A 616 6.92 -3.02 6.36
N GLY A 617 6.02 -2.16 6.85
CA GLY A 617 4.96 -2.47 7.79
C GLY A 617 5.31 -2.27 9.27
N LEU A 618 6.55 -1.93 9.61
CA LEU A 618 6.94 -1.46 10.93
C LEU A 618 7.30 0.03 10.83
N GLY A 619 6.73 0.86 11.71
CA GLY A 619 6.97 2.31 11.75
C GLY A 619 6.10 3.16 10.84
N ASP A 620 5.29 2.60 9.96
CA ASP A 620 4.37 3.28 9.03
C ASP A 620 2.89 3.13 9.41
N GLY A 621 2.60 2.64 10.61
CA GLY A 621 1.24 2.46 11.12
C GLY A 621 0.46 1.30 10.49
N ALA A 622 1.11 0.42 9.74
CA ALA A 622 0.47 -0.75 9.17
C ALA A 622 -0.08 -1.69 10.26
N ALA A 623 -1.25 -2.27 10.01
CA ALA A 623 -1.89 -3.20 10.94
C ALA A 623 -1.14 -4.53 11.09
N SER A 624 -0.35 -4.91 10.09
CA SER A 624 0.47 -6.13 10.08
C SER A 624 1.79 -5.83 9.38
N PRO A 625 2.88 -5.63 10.12
CA PRO A 625 4.20 -5.41 9.50
C PRO A 625 4.65 -6.67 8.76
N GLU A 626 5.29 -6.46 7.63
CA GLU A 626 5.97 -7.53 6.92
C GLU A 626 7.19 -7.97 7.72
N LEU A 627 7.25 -9.24 8.08
CA LEU A 627 8.34 -9.81 8.87
C LEU A 627 9.26 -10.60 7.93
N SER A 628 10.34 -9.97 7.49
CA SER A 628 11.15 -10.44 6.37
C SER A 628 12.21 -11.47 6.73
N VAL A 629 12.65 -11.52 7.98
CA VAL A 629 13.76 -12.39 8.40
C VAL A 629 13.25 -13.54 9.23
N LEU A 630 13.58 -14.78 8.83
CA LEU A 630 13.41 -15.94 9.68
C LEU A 630 14.65 -16.12 10.54
N ILE A 631 14.47 -16.14 11.86
CA ILE A 631 15.53 -16.51 12.80
C ILE A 631 15.19 -17.85 13.43
N TYR A 632 16.17 -18.75 13.56
CA TYR A 632 15.95 -20.09 14.10
C TYR A 632 17.17 -20.59 14.86
N ARG A 633 16.94 -21.57 15.74
CA ARG A 633 18.00 -22.30 16.42
C ARG A 633 17.86 -23.79 16.10
N GLN A 634 18.91 -24.39 15.59
CA GLN A 634 18.95 -25.82 15.41
C GLN A 634 19.13 -26.49 16.77
N GLU A 635 18.26 -27.42 17.16
CA GLU A 635 18.50 -28.24 18.34
C GLU A 635 19.83 -28.98 18.15
N ALA A 636 20.65 -29.00 19.19
CA ALA A 636 21.87 -29.80 19.14
C ALA A 636 21.44 -31.25 18.88
N GLU A 637 21.94 -31.87 17.82
CA GLU A 637 21.82 -33.32 17.66
C GLU A 637 22.31 -33.96 18.96
N GLN A 638 21.42 -34.67 19.67
CA GLN A 638 21.84 -35.51 20.77
C GLN A 638 22.80 -36.54 20.20
N LYS A 639 24.10 -36.33 20.49
CA LYS A 639 25.15 -37.32 20.18
C LYS A 639 25.01 -38.54 21.06
#